data_bcff1de4c7d22570c80bc89c9019a33d
#
_entry.id   bcff1de4c7d22570c80bc89c9019a33d
#
_cell.length_a   1.000
_cell.length_b   1.000
_cell.length_c   1.000
_cell.angle_alpha   90.00
_cell.angle_beta   90.00
_cell.angle_gamma   90.00
#
_symmetry.space_group_name_H-M   'P 1'
#
loop_
_entity.id
_entity.type
_entity.pdbx_description
1 polymer ?
#
loop_
_entity_poly.entity_id
_entity_poly.type
_entity_poly.pdbx_seq_one_letter_code
_entity_poly.pdbx_strand_id
1 'polypeptide(L)'
;MRRCVSGILSLLAAGALTLLPGCSTSRHVPEGQYLLDKVKIEVEPSTGMSETSLINYLRQQPNHVVLGFAKLQLGIYNMSGRDTTKWYNRWARSLGQAPVVFDRDLTEQSRRQLELALVNRGYTNTHVTVDSIFNRKDRKVELVYHVNSGAPHIIRNITYEFDDPGVGEVIMSDTDKLTIAAGALLNRDLLENERVGITSRLRDKGYYDFTKEQITFIADTTAHSKDVDLTMHVLLPQKADSTYRERPVDVSRVVYRVESPDHKPGTESDTVVSGKFTVIYDDDRYLKLPLLEEKCFIRPGEPYSATDVNRTYEALTQLAIIKYVNIAMVPETVDGEPALEAVITLSRTKKQGVTFEVEGTNSEGDLGFGVGVTYQHRDLAKGAEVLTAKVRTSYESLSGRPTGLINDRYTEVAAEVGITFPKFEAPFISKSFKQRSKAQTEFAVSFNYQERPEYTRVISGAAWKYRWNDPSNMRRNTFDLIDLNYVYLPKSTIDFINTVAPQNPLLRYSYEDHLIMRMGYSIYRTNRRSVMPTDRMYGTPFQQKIWTLRASVETAGNLLYALSSITGQKRHDDAYKVFNTQYAQYAKFEFDYAWVYNFNTRNSIALHGGFGIGVPYGNSKMIPFEKRFYAGGANSVRGWGVRTLGPGAYDARNSVTDFINQCGDIRLDLSVEYRAKLFWVIEGALFVDAGNIWTIHNYENQPGGMFHFNTFYKQIAAAYGAGIRFDFTYFLLRLDLGMKAHNPARGQEAWPLLHPRWGRDKTLHFSIGYPF
;
A
#
# COMPACT_ATOMS: atom_id res chain seq x y z
N MET A 1 -25.25 29.31 -1.61
CA MET A 1 -24.68 27.97 -1.44
C MET A 1 -24.49 27.53 0.02
N ARG A 2 -23.91 28.32 0.93
CA ARG A 2 -23.69 27.93 2.35
C ARG A 2 -24.95 27.51 3.12
N ARG A 3 -26.12 28.11 2.89
CA ARG A 3 -27.38 27.74 3.57
C ARG A 3 -28.01 26.45 3.05
N CYS A 4 -27.85 26.10 1.78
CA CYS A 4 -28.35 24.85 1.21
C CYS A 4 -27.55 23.63 1.67
N VAL A 5 -26.23 23.73 1.75
CA VAL A 5 -25.35 22.63 2.20
C VAL A 5 -25.55 22.32 3.69
N SER A 6 -25.74 23.36 4.53
CA SER A 6 -26.02 23.13 5.96
C SER A 6 -27.42 22.52 6.18
N GLY A 7 -28.40 22.86 5.35
CA GLY A 7 -29.73 22.24 5.37
C GLY A 7 -29.71 20.77 4.96
N ILE A 8 -28.93 20.40 3.95
CA ILE A 8 -28.80 19.02 3.48
C ILE A 8 -28.04 18.16 4.52
N LEU A 9 -26.98 18.69 5.13
CA LEU A 9 -26.24 17.96 6.18
C LEU A 9 -27.06 17.81 7.47
N SER A 10 -27.85 18.82 7.85
CA SER A 10 -28.77 18.71 8.99
C SER A 10 -29.91 17.73 8.71
N LEU A 11 -30.41 17.68 7.48
CA LEU A 11 -31.42 16.68 7.04
C LEU A 11 -30.81 15.27 7.00
N LEU A 12 -29.55 15.10 6.55
CA LEU A 12 -28.86 13.80 6.56
C LEU A 12 -28.55 13.34 7.98
N ALA A 13 -28.13 14.22 8.88
CA ALA A 13 -27.87 13.90 10.29
C ALA A 13 -29.16 13.63 11.06
N ALA A 14 -30.21 14.41 10.86
CA ALA A 14 -31.53 14.17 11.42
C ALA A 14 -32.18 12.89 10.85
N GLY A 15 -32.02 12.64 9.55
CA GLY A 15 -32.43 11.41 8.88
C GLY A 15 -31.72 10.17 9.40
N ALA A 16 -30.42 10.26 9.70
CA ALA A 16 -29.65 9.16 10.29
C ALA A 16 -30.08 8.87 11.76
N LEU A 17 -30.40 9.90 12.53
CA LEU A 17 -30.87 9.74 13.91
C LEU A 17 -32.32 9.24 14.01
N THR A 18 -33.21 9.58 13.07
CA THR A 18 -34.57 9.11 13.02
C THR A 18 -34.73 7.69 12.49
N LEU A 19 -33.69 7.12 11.87
CA LEU A 19 -33.65 5.75 11.37
C LEU A 19 -33.46 4.70 12.49
N LEU A 20 -33.19 5.11 13.73
CA LEU A 20 -32.72 4.20 14.78
C LEU A 20 -33.80 3.38 15.53
N PRO A 21 -35.04 3.76 15.79
CA PRO A 21 -35.97 2.75 16.35
C PRO A 21 -37.41 2.90 15.90
N GLY A 22 -37.86 2.29 14.86
CA GLY A 22 -39.29 2.34 14.59
C GLY A 22 -39.83 1.45 13.48
N CYS A 23 -39.01 0.95 12.59
CA CYS A 23 -39.46 0.03 11.55
C CYS A 23 -39.25 -1.41 12.00
N SER A 24 -40.30 -2.21 12.07
CA SER A 24 -40.19 -3.66 12.23
C SER A 24 -39.19 -4.19 11.20
N THR A 25 -38.11 -4.81 11.66
CA THR A 25 -37.07 -5.37 10.78
C THR A 25 -37.64 -6.47 9.87
N SER A 26 -38.79 -7.04 10.20
CA SER A 26 -39.48 -8.10 9.46
C SER A 26 -40.60 -7.61 8.53
N ARG A 27 -40.71 -6.29 8.25
CA ARG A 27 -41.81 -5.68 7.48
C ARG A 27 -42.04 -6.30 6.10
N HIS A 28 -40.95 -6.62 5.38
CA HIS A 28 -40.99 -7.19 4.04
C HIS A 28 -40.67 -8.71 4.01
N VAL A 29 -40.65 -9.37 5.14
CA VAL A 29 -40.54 -10.83 5.21
C VAL A 29 -41.86 -11.44 4.77
N PRO A 30 -41.93 -12.40 3.82
CA PRO A 30 -43.17 -13.06 3.38
C PRO A 30 -43.92 -13.71 4.53
N GLU A 31 -45.24 -13.83 4.38
CA GLU A 31 -46.06 -14.50 5.39
C GLU A 31 -45.64 -15.96 5.55
N GLY A 32 -45.61 -16.44 6.78
CA GLY A 32 -45.17 -17.80 7.11
C GLY A 32 -43.66 -18.00 7.17
N GLN A 33 -42.85 -16.98 6.78
CA GLN A 33 -41.40 -17.05 6.83
C GLN A 33 -40.80 -16.21 7.95
N TYR A 34 -39.50 -16.44 8.25
CA TYR A 34 -38.76 -15.79 9.32
C TYR A 34 -37.54 -15.07 8.77
N LEU A 35 -37.24 -13.89 9.33
CA LEU A 35 -35.99 -13.17 9.08
C LEU A 35 -34.85 -13.89 9.80
N LEU A 36 -33.76 -14.18 9.07
CA LEU A 36 -32.51 -14.60 9.69
C LEU A 36 -31.88 -13.43 10.43
N ASP A 37 -32.08 -13.37 11.75
CA ASP A 37 -31.67 -12.22 12.57
C ASP A 37 -30.20 -12.29 12.98
N LYS A 38 -29.76 -13.47 13.45
CA LYS A 38 -28.41 -13.73 13.92
C LYS A 38 -27.95 -15.12 13.54
N VAL A 39 -26.64 -15.27 13.39
CA VAL A 39 -25.97 -16.56 13.28
C VAL A 39 -24.79 -16.55 14.25
N LYS A 40 -24.69 -17.59 15.05
CA LYS A 40 -23.56 -17.86 15.95
C LYS A 40 -22.92 -19.20 15.60
N ILE A 41 -21.63 -19.31 15.83
CA ILE A 41 -20.87 -20.56 15.68
C ILE A 41 -20.16 -20.78 17.01
N GLU A 42 -20.54 -21.83 17.71
CA GLU A 42 -19.95 -22.25 18.97
C GLU A 42 -19.09 -23.49 18.71
N VAL A 43 -17.79 -23.40 19.00
CA VAL A 43 -16.83 -24.50 18.72
C VAL A 43 -16.33 -25.06 20.02
N GLU A 44 -16.57 -26.35 20.23
CA GLU A 44 -16.15 -27.10 21.42
C GLU A 44 -15.54 -28.45 21.01
N PRO A 45 -14.32 -28.79 21.47
CA PRO A 45 -13.34 -27.92 22.11
C PRO A 45 -12.77 -26.87 21.14
N SER A 46 -12.15 -25.80 21.66
CA SER A 46 -11.58 -24.72 20.84
C SER A 46 -10.53 -25.26 19.88
N THR A 47 -10.71 -24.98 18.60
CA THR A 47 -9.79 -25.41 17.51
C THR A 47 -8.71 -24.37 17.19
N GLY A 48 -8.65 -23.26 17.96
CA GLY A 48 -7.79 -22.13 17.61
C GLY A 48 -8.26 -21.33 16.38
N MET A 49 -9.37 -21.74 15.75
CA MET A 49 -9.98 -21.01 14.63
C MET A 49 -10.86 -19.87 15.14
N SER A 50 -10.73 -18.70 14.53
CA SER A 50 -11.63 -17.62 14.86
C SER A 50 -13.02 -17.87 14.25
N GLU A 51 -14.08 -17.48 15.00
CA GLU A 51 -15.46 -17.50 14.50
C GLU A 51 -15.56 -16.79 13.13
N THR A 52 -14.83 -15.68 12.96
CA THR A 52 -14.79 -14.91 11.71
C THR A 52 -14.31 -15.74 10.52
N SER A 53 -13.39 -16.68 10.73
CA SER A 53 -12.90 -17.54 9.65
C SER A 53 -13.91 -18.61 9.24
N LEU A 54 -14.73 -19.07 10.20
CA LEU A 54 -15.78 -20.06 9.98
C LEU A 54 -17.02 -19.47 9.32
N ILE A 55 -17.36 -18.22 9.61
CA ILE A 55 -18.49 -17.51 8.99
C ILE A 55 -18.42 -17.52 7.46
N ASN A 56 -17.20 -17.53 6.88
CA ASN A 56 -17.03 -17.57 5.42
C ASN A 56 -17.50 -18.87 4.77
N TYR A 57 -17.69 -19.95 5.52
CA TYR A 57 -18.22 -21.22 5.04
C TYR A 57 -19.74 -21.30 5.06
N LEU A 58 -20.39 -20.30 5.68
CA LEU A 58 -21.85 -20.23 5.71
C LEU A 58 -22.42 -19.81 4.37
N ARG A 59 -23.39 -20.55 3.85
CA ARG A 59 -24.11 -20.23 2.60
C ARG A 59 -25.17 -19.15 2.81
N GLN A 60 -25.63 -18.98 4.05
CA GLN A 60 -26.57 -17.95 4.42
C GLN A 60 -26.06 -17.16 5.61
N GLN A 61 -25.98 -15.86 5.46
CA GLN A 61 -25.55 -14.94 6.51
C GLN A 61 -26.65 -13.91 6.78
N PRO A 62 -26.83 -13.43 8.03
CA PRO A 62 -27.82 -12.43 8.36
C PRO A 62 -27.56 -11.10 7.66
N ASN A 63 -28.57 -10.23 7.65
CA ASN A 63 -28.41 -8.87 7.12
C ASN A 63 -27.26 -8.14 7.81
N HIS A 64 -26.56 -7.31 7.04
CA HIS A 64 -25.36 -6.60 7.49
C HIS A 64 -25.63 -5.72 8.71
N VAL A 65 -24.72 -5.78 9.70
CA VAL A 65 -24.76 -5.03 10.94
C VAL A 65 -23.60 -4.04 10.97
N VAL A 66 -23.92 -2.77 11.25
CA VAL A 66 -22.95 -1.68 11.46
C VAL A 66 -22.86 -1.42 12.96
N LEU A 67 -21.66 -1.12 13.49
CA LEU A 67 -21.39 -0.91 14.93
C LEU A 67 -21.83 -2.07 15.84
N GLY A 68 -22.01 -3.27 15.29
CA GLY A 68 -22.43 -4.45 16.06
C GLY A 68 -23.92 -4.56 16.36
N PHE A 69 -24.75 -3.54 16.10
CA PHE A 69 -26.19 -3.55 16.43
C PHE A 69 -27.11 -3.00 15.33
N ALA A 70 -26.65 -2.10 14.46
CA ALA A 70 -27.54 -1.39 13.53
C ALA A 70 -27.60 -2.07 12.16
N LYS A 71 -28.79 -2.53 11.73
CA LYS A 71 -29.06 -3.10 10.40
C LYS A 71 -29.51 -2.00 9.42
N LEU A 72 -28.62 -1.04 9.12
CA LEU A 72 -28.94 0.15 8.34
C LEU A 72 -29.48 -0.17 6.94
N GLN A 73 -28.86 -1.10 6.21
CA GLN A 73 -29.30 -1.48 4.85
C GLN A 73 -30.69 -2.11 4.86
N LEU A 74 -30.98 -2.98 5.84
CA LEU A 74 -32.30 -3.56 5.99
C LEU A 74 -33.33 -2.46 6.35
N GLY A 75 -32.94 -1.48 7.19
CA GLY A 75 -33.77 -0.33 7.52
C GLY A 75 -34.16 0.48 6.28
N ILE A 76 -33.17 0.81 5.42
CA ILE A 76 -33.42 1.52 4.16
C ILE A 76 -34.36 0.72 3.24
N TYR A 77 -34.15 -0.59 3.11
CA TYR A 77 -35.05 -1.46 2.35
C TYR A 77 -36.48 -1.43 2.91
N ASN A 78 -36.61 -1.51 4.21
CA ASN A 78 -37.91 -1.53 4.89
C ASN A 78 -38.67 -0.18 4.86
N MET A 79 -37.96 0.93 4.53
CA MET A 79 -38.64 2.22 4.27
C MET A 79 -39.40 2.21 2.93
N SER A 80 -39.06 1.30 2.00
CA SER A 80 -39.81 1.19 0.74
C SER A 80 -41.24 0.76 0.96
N GLY A 81 -42.15 1.30 0.17
CA GLY A 81 -43.52 0.87 0.12
C GLY A 81 -43.71 -0.45 -0.66
N ARG A 82 -44.94 -1.02 -0.63
CA ARG A 82 -45.26 -2.25 -1.39
C ARG A 82 -45.28 -2.02 -2.89
N ASP A 83 -45.65 -0.83 -3.33
CA ASP A 83 -45.73 -0.45 -4.72
C ASP A 83 -44.33 -0.24 -5.33
N THR A 84 -43.91 -1.20 -6.15
CA THR A 84 -42.57 -1.17 -6.81
C THR A 84 -42.53 -0.31 -8.07
N THR A 85 -43.63 0.23 -8.52
CA THR A 85 -43.67 1.10 -9.71
C THR A 85 -43.12 2.50 -9.38
N LYS A 86 -43.24 2.95 -8.16
CA LYS A 86 -42.77 4.25 -7.71
C LYS A 86 -41.24 4.33 -7.62
N TRP A 87 -40.68 5.36 -8.23
CA TRP A 87 -39.23 5.52 -8.36
C TRP A 87 -38.47 5.52 -7.02
N TYR A 88 -39.03 6.16 -5.96
CA TYR A 88 -38.41 6.22 -4.64
C TYR A 88 -38.43 4.87 -3.91
N ASN A 89 -39.43 4.02 -4.15
CA ASN A 89 -39.46 2.66 -3.62
C ASN A 89 -38.43 1.77 -4.30
N ARG A 90 -38.26 1.92 -5.62
CA ARG A 90 -37.18 1.23 -6.36
C ARG A 90 -35.82 1.69 -5.88
N TRP A 91 -35.66 3.00 -5.69
CA TRP A 91 -34.42 3.58 -5.17
C TRP A 91 -34.09 3.05 -3.77
N ALA A 92 -35.03 3.06 -2.81
CA ALA A 92 -34.83 2.53 -1.46
C ALA A 92 -34.48 1.03 -1.47
N ARG A 93 -35.10 0.24 -2.35
CA ARG A 93 -34.79 -1.19 -2.52
C ARG A 93 -33.42 -1.44 -3.16
N SER A 94 -33.00 -0.60 -4.09
CA SER A 94 -31.68 -0.73 -4.72
C SER A 94 -30.53 -0.34 -3.78
N LEU A 95 -30.75 0.60 -2.86
CA LEU A 95 -29.76 1.00 -1.86
C LEU A 95 -29.78 0.09 -0.62
N GLY A 96 -30.96 -0.43 -0.27
CA GLY A 96 -31.15 -1.31 0.89
C GLY A 96 -30.74 -2.75 0.59
N GLN A 97 -30.62 -3.53 1.64
CA GLN A 97 -30.49 -4.98 1.57
C GLN A 97 -31.84 -5.62 1.85
N ALA A 98 -32.32 -6.48 0.93
CA ALA A 98 -33.52 -7.25 1.15
C ALA A 98 -33.40 -8.09 2.44
N PRO A 99 -34.51 -8.33 3.17
CA PRO A 99 -34.47 -9.20 4.32
C PRO A 99 -33.99 -10.59 3.93
N VAL A 100 -33.00 -11.10 4.63
CA VAL A 100 -32.52 -12.47 4.46
C VAL A 100 -33.50 -13.39 5.16
N VAL A 101 -34.25 -14.12 4.37
CA VAL A 101 -35.25 -15.07 4.84
C VAL A 101 -34.56 -16.38 5.17
N PHE A 102 -34.91 -16.97 6.33
CA PHE A 102 -34.40 -18.26 6.75
C PHE A 102 -34.73 -19.35 5.73
N ASP A 103 -33.71 -20.07 5.31
CA ASP A 103 -33.80 -21.18 4.37
C ASP A 103 -33.15 -22.42 4.99
N ARG A 104 -33.92 -23.50 5.10
CA ARG A 104 -33.48 -24.75 5.73
C ARG A 104 -32.40 -25.45 4.90
N ASP A 105 -32.54 -25.44 3.57
CA ASP A 105 -31.58 -26.11 2.69
C ASP A 105 -30.23 -25.43 2.69
N LEU A 106 -30.20 -24.10 2.67
CA LEU A 106 -28.97 -23.31 2.81
C LEU A 106 -28.34 -23.49 4.20
N THR A 107 -29.14 -23.65 5.23
CA THR A 107 -28.67 -23.94 6.59
C THR A 107 -27.97 -25.31 6.64
N GLU A 108 -28.58 -26.35 6.04
CA GLU A 108 -27.99 -27.69 5.96
C GLU A 108 -26.70 -27.70 5.11
N GLN A 109 -26.70 -26.98 4.00
CA GLN A 109 -25.46 -26.80 3.20
C GLN A 109 -24.35 -26.11 3.99
N SER A 110 -24.70 -25.10 4.80
CA SER A 110 -23.74 -24.42 5.68
C SER A 110 -23.16 -25.36 6.72
N ARG A 111 -24.01 -26.19 7.33
CA ARG A 111 -23.61 -27.22 8.29
C ARG A 111 -22.58 -28.15 7.70
N ARG A 112 -22.84 -28.69 6.50
CA ARG A 112 -21.92 -29.59 5.78
C ARG A 112 -20.61 -28.90 5.40
N GLN A 113 -20.67 -27.62 4.99
CA GLN A 113 -19.46 -26.85 4.65
C GLN A 113 -18.57 -26.61 5.89
N LEU A 114 -19.17 -26.37 7.06
CA LEU A 114 -18.43 -26.26 8.33
C LEU A 114 -17.76 -27.58 8.71
N GLU A 115 -18.47 -28.71 8.58
CA GLU A 115 -17.88 -30.04 8.81
C GLU A 115 -16.67 -30.28 7.89
N LEU A 116 -16.86 -30.09 6.59
CA LEU A 116 -15.78 -30.25 5.59
C LEU A 116 -14.58 -29.33 5.86
N ALA A 117 -14.82 -28.08 6.26
CA ALA A 117 -13.77 -27.14 6.58
C ALA A 117 -12.90 -27.59 7.75
N LEU A 118 -13.50 -28.21 8.75
CA LEU A 118 -12.79 -28.73 9.92
C LEU A 118 -12.11 -30.09 9.62
N VAL A 119 -12.78 -30.96 8.89
CA VAL A 119 -12.18 -32.22 8.41
C VAL A 119 -10.91 -31.96 7.62
N ASN A 120 -10.93 -30.98 6.69
CA ASN A 120 -9.75 -30.60 5.91
C ASN A 120 -8.61 -30.04 6.78
N ARG A 121 -8.88 -29.65 8.01
CA ARG A 121 -7.91 -29.15 8.99
C ARG A 121 -7.51 -30.17 10.06
N GLY A 122 -7.88 -31.42 9.86
CA GLY A 122 -7.45 -32.50 10.74
C GLY A 122 -8.41 -32.89 11.86
N TYR A 123 -9.62 -32.30 11.88
CA TYR A 123 -10.67 -32.65 12.83
C TYR A 123 -11.67 -33.62 12.16
N THR A 124 -11.24 -34.83 11.87
CA THR A 124 -12.00 -35.80 11.01
C THR A 124 -13.30 -36.25 11.66
N ASN A 125 -13.39 -36.22 12.99
CA ASN A 125 -14.58 -36.60 13.75
C ASN A 125 -15.49 -35.42 14.06
N THR A 126 -15.40 -34.36 13.30
CA THR A 126 -16.25 -33.19 13.49
C THR A 126 -17.70 -33.50 13.20
N HIS A 127 -18.57 -33.10 14.13
CA HIS A 127 -20.01 -33.14 13.96
C HIS A 127 -20.59 -31.74 14.24
N VAL A 128 -21.42 -31.25 13.32
CA VAL A 128 -22.06 -29.94 13.45
C VAL A 128 -23.56 -30.14 13.56
N THR A 129 -24.13 -29.62 14.64
CA THR A 129 -25.58 -29.52 14.83
C THR A 129 -26.04 -28.09 14.71
N VAL A 130 -27.30 -27.86 14.38
CA VAL A 130 -27.84 -26.50 14.20
C VAL A 130 -29.12 -26.36 15.00
N ASP A 131 -29.11 -25.43 15.91
CA ASP A 131 -30.32 -25.03 16.64
C ASP A 131 -30.96 -23.78 16.02
N SER A 132 -32.27 -23.83 15.81
CA SER A 132 -33.03 -22.73 15.23
C SER A 132 -33.99 -22.19 16.32
N ILE A 133 -33.67 -21.00 16.81
CA ILE A 133 -34.44 -20.33 17.88
C ILE A 133 -35.41 -19.32 17.24
N PHE A 134 -36.68 -19.66 17.20
CA PHE A 134 -37.73 -18.87 16.58
C PHE A 134 -38.36 -17.86 17.55
N ASN A 135 -38.26 -16.57 17.25
CA ASN A 135 -39.09 -15.53 17.83
C ASN A 135 -40.31 -15.30 16.94
N ARG A 136 -41.43 -15.96 17.29
CA ARG A 136 -42.68 -15.90 16.50
C ARG A 136 -43.30 -14.52 16.50
N LYS A 137 -43.17 -13.75 17.58
CA LYS A 137 -43.76 -12.40 17.73
C LYS A 137 -43.11 -11.42 16.73
N ASP A 138 -41.79 -11.47 16.60
CA ASP A 138 -41.03 -10.58 15.73
C ASP A 138 -40.74 -11.18 14.36
N ARG A 139 -41.18 -12.41 14.10
CA ARG A 139 -40.90 -13.21 12.88
C ARG A 139 -39.41 -13.28 12.57
N LYS A 140 -38.60 -13.61 13.57
CA LYS A 140 -37.15 -13.73 13.50
C LYS A 140 -36.70 -15.12 13.90
N VAL A 141 -35.55 -15.52 13.34
CA VAL A 141 -34.86 -16.74 13.75
C VAL A 141 -33.38 -16.43 14.00
N GLU A 142 -32.86 -17.02 15.05
CA GLU A 142 -31.43 -17.08 15.36
C GLU A 142 -30.96 -18.51 15.13
N LEU A 143 -29.87 -18.67 14.40
CA LEU A 143 -29.23 -19.96 14.16
C LEU A 143 -27.99 -20.05 15.04
N VAL A 144 -27.84 -21.17 15.74
CA VAL A 144 -26.64 -21.51 16.49
C VAL A 144 -26.08 -22.79 15.94
N TYR A 145 -24.90 -22.71 15.33
CA TYR A 145 -24.14 -23.87 14.87
C TYR A 145 -23.25 -24.35 16.00
N HIS A 146 -23.62 -25.48 16.61
CA HIS A 146 -22.79 -26.14 17.62
C HIS A 146 -21.82 -27.08 16.90
N VAL A 147 -20.58 -26.70 16.91
CA VAL A 147 -19.50 -27.43 16.25
C VAL A 147 -18.76 -28.26 17.30
N ASN A 148 -19.04 -29.54 17.34
CA ASN A 148 -18.22 -30.47 18.10
C ASN A 148 -17.06 -30.91 17.18
N SER A 149 -15.90 -30.30 17.36
CA SER A 149 -14.73 -30.58 16.52
C SER A 149 -14.15 -31.96 16.75
N GLY A 150 -14.46 -32.58 17.89
CA GLY A 150 -13.77 -33.80 18.30
C GLY A 150 -12.28 -33.54 18.61
N ALA A 151 -11.55 -34.61 18.77
CA ALA A 151 -10.11 -34.55 18.93
C ALA A 151 -9.42 -34.38 17.56
N PRO A 152 -8.40 -33.50 17.47
CA PRO A 152 -7.62 -33.37 16.24
C PRO A 152 -6.80 -34.64 15.97
N HIS A 153 -6.61 -34.97 14.71
CA HIS A 153 -5.63 -35.97 14.31
C HIS A 153 -4.24 -35.34 14.25
N ILE A 154 -3.33 -35.91 15.05
CA ILE A 154 -1.94 -35.45 15.15
C ILE A 154 -1.04 -36.47 14.45
N ILE A 155 -0.11 -36.04 13.66
CA ILE A 155 0.86 -36.86 12.99
C ILE A 155 1.82 -37.40 14.04
N ARG A 156 1.81 -38.72 14.27
CA ARG A 156 2.69 -39.41 15.23
C ARG A 156 4.04 -39.69 14.59
N ASN A 157 3.99 -40.42 13.47
CA ASN A 157 5.17 -40.80 12.70
C ASN A 157 5.02 -40.42 11.25
N ILE A 158 6.15 -40.18 10.59
CA ILE A 158 6.20 -39.92 9.15
C ILE A 158 7.14 -40.91 8.54
N THR A 159 6.63 -41.69 7.59
CA THR A 159 7.40 -42.64 6.78
C THR A 159 7.53 -42.07 5.36
N TYR A 160 8.71 -42.23 4.79
CA TYR A 160 9.00 -41.77 3.44
C TYR A 160 9.27 -42.99 2.55
N GLU A 161 8.53 -43.07 1.46
CA GLU A 161 8.68 -44.16 0.46
C GLU A 161 8.96 -43.49 -0.89
N PHE A 162 9.98 -43.98 -1.58
CA PHE A 162 10.45 -43.44 -2.84
C PHE A 162 10.57 -44.53 -3.88
N ASP A 163 9.84 -44.42 -4.99
CA ASP A 163 10.01 -45.33 -6.13
C ASP A 163 11.36 -45.08 -6.83
N ASP A 164 11.87 -43.87 -6.78
CA ASP A 164 13.22 -43.52 -7.22
C ASP A 164 14.12 -43.16 -6.01
N PRO A 165 15.10 -44.02 -5.66
CA PRO A 165 16.02 -43.76 -4.56
C PRO A 165 16.82 -42.46 -4.72
N GLY A 166 17.17 -42.07 -5.96
CA GLY A 166 17.93 -40.82 -6.22
C GLY A 166 17.13 -39.56 -5.87
N VAL A 167 15.85 -39.51 -6.21
CA VAL A 167 14.94 -38.44 -5.79
C VAL A 167 14.79 -38.48 -4.26
N GLY A 168 14.71 -39.67 -3.67
CA GLY A 168 14.64 -39.84 -2.21
C GLY A 168 15.85 -39.24 -1.49
N GLU A 169 17.06 -39.47 -1.95
CA GLU A 169 18.28 -38.92 -1.38
C GLU A 169 18.27 -37.38 -1.42
N VAL A 170 17.81 -36.78 -2.53
CA VAL A 170 17.73 -35.35 -2.69
C VAL A 170 16.71 -34.72 -1.74
N ILE A 171 15.55 -35.34 -1.55
CA ILE A 171 14.51 -34.87 -0.61
C ILE A 171 15.03 -35.01 0.83
N MET A 172 15.64 -36.12 1.17
CA MET A 172 16.14 -36.42 2.52
C MET A 172 17.39 -35.58 2.88
N SER A 173 18.15 -35.10 1.91
CA SER A 173 19.25 -34.15 2.18
C SER A 173 18.79 -32.78 2.69
N ASP A 174 17.52 -32.43 2.47
CA ASP A 174 16.89 -31.16 2.82
C ASP A 174 15.78 -31.34 3.89
N THR A 175 15.94 -32.30 4.83
CA THR A 175 14.92 -32.60 5.85
C THR A 175 14.56 -31.42 6.76
N ASP A 176 15.50 -30.53 7.01
CA ASP A 176 15.29 -29.28 7.76
C ASP A 176 14.32 -28.31 7.07
N LYS A 177 14.09 -28.48 5.77
CA LYS A 177 13.14 -27.68 4.96
C LYS A 177 11.76 -28.33 4.81
N LEU A 178 11.58 -29.55 5.33
CA LEU A 178 10.26 -30.18 5.36
C LEU A 178 9.38 -29.49 6.40
N THR A 179 8.14 -29.18 6.02
CA THR A 179 7.21 -28.44 6.89
C THR A 179 6.35 -29.36 7.74
N ILE A 180 6.23 -30.62 7.32
CA ILE A 180 5.49 -31.64 8.05
C ILE A 180 6.43 -32.24 9.10
N ALA A 181 6.02 -32.22 10.36
CA ALA A 181 6.75 -32.79 11.48
C ALA A 181 5.84 -33.64 12.38
N ALA A 182 6.42 -34.61 13.11
CA ALA A 182 5.70 -35.30 14.15
C ALA A 182 5.18 -34.29 15.21
N GLY A 183 3.96 -34.50 15.69
CA GLY A 183 3.25 -33.55 16.55
C GLY A 183 2.45 -32.48 15.80
N ALA A 184 2.58 -32.38 14.49
CA ALA A 184 1.79 -31.43 13.69
C ALA A 184 0.36 -31.95 13.48
N LEU A 185 -0.57 -31.03 13.33
CA LEU A 185 -1.95 -31.34 12.99
C LEU A 185 -2.04 -31.87 11.54
N LEU A 186 -2.76 -32.97 11.31
CA LEU A 186 -3.02 -33.47 9.98
C LEU A 186 -3.91 -32.50 9.20
N ASN A 187 -3.30 -31.59 8.47
CA ASN A 187 -3.98 -30.51 7.76
C ASN A 187 -3.74 -30.65 6.26
N ARG A 188 -4.82 -30.68 5.47
CA ARG A 188 -4.73 -30.82 4.01
C ARG A 188 -3.92 -29.69 3.37
N ASP A 189 -4.05 -28.46 3.87
CA ASP A 189 -3.28 -27.32 3.36
C ASP A 189 -1.78 -27.51 3.66
N LEU A 190 -1.43 -28.08 4.81
CA LEU A 190 -0.04 -28.43 5.17
C LEU A 190 0.54 -29.47 4.21
N LEU A 191 -0.24 -30.52 3.92
CA LEU A 191 0.17 -31.58 2.98
C LEU A 191 0.37 -31.01 1.56
N GLU A 192 -0.55 -30.14 1.09
CA GLU A 192 -0.43 -29.50 -0.23
C GLU A 192 0.76 -28.54 -0.29
N ASN A 193 1.01 -27.75 0.76
CA ASN A 193 2.17 -26.88 0.84
C ASN A 193 3.48 -27.68 0.80
N GLU A 194 3.52 -28.83 1.45
CA GLU A 194 4.68 -29.74 1.39
C GLU A 194 4.93 -30.26 -0.02
N ARG A 195 3.87 -30.75 -0.70
CA ARG A 195 3.94 -31.18 -2.11
C ARG A 195 4.52 -30.08 -2.99
N VAL A 196 3.97 -28.87 -2.90
CA VAL A 196 4.43 -27.70 -3.66
C VAL A 196 5.87 -27.34 -3.28
N GLY A 197 6.21 -27.36 -2.00
CA GLY A 197 7.55 -27.05 -1.51
C GLY A 197 8.61 -28.04 -2.00
N ILE A 198 8.35 -29.35 -1.91
CA ILE A 198 9.25 -30.40 -2.41
C ILE A 198 9.39 -30.29 -3.92
N THR A 199 8.29 -30.15 -4.65
CA THR A 199 8.32 -30.00 -6.12
C THR A 199 9.16 -28.79 -6.54
N SER A 200 8.99 -27.64 -5.88
CA SER A 200 9.80 -26.46 -6.16
C SER A 200 11.28 -26.69 -5.93
N ARG A 201 11.65 -27.32 -4.81
CA ARG A 201 13.06 -27.64 -4.49
C ARG A 201 13.70 -28.61 -5.47
N LEU A 202 12.99 -29.66 -5.87
CA LEU A 202 13.47 -30.61 -6.87
C LEU A 202 13.65 -29.92 -8.22
N ARG A 203 12.68 -29.15 -8.65
CA ARG A 203 12.78 -28.38 -9.90
C ARG A 203 13.88 -27.33 -9.87
N ASP A 204 14.27 -26.85 -8.70
CA ASP A 204 15.42 -25.96 -8.54
C ASP A 204 16.78 -26.70 -8.54
N LYS A 205 16.73 -28.06 -8.40
CA LYS A 205 17.91 -28.92 -8.46
C LYS A 205 18.03 -29.69 -9.79
N GLY A 206 17.29 -29.28 -10.82
CA GLY A 206 17.40 -29.85 -12.17
C GLY A 206 16.30 -30.83 -12.58
N TYR A 207 15.40 -31.22 -11.69
CA TYR A 207 14.33 -32.18 -11.99
C TYR A 207 13.17 -31.48 -12.73
N TYR A 208 13.39 -31.21 -14.02
CA TYR A 208 12.49 -30.40 -14.85
C TYR A 208 11.08 -30.97 -14.96
N ASP A 209 10.94 -32.28 -15.18
CA ASP A 209 9.65 -32.97 -15.39
C ASP A 209 8.94 -33.32 -14.10
N PHE A 210 9.56 -33.14 -12.93
CA PHE A 210 8.95 -33.47 -11.65
C PHE A 210 7.73 -32.61 -11.35
N THR A 211 6.63 -33.28 -10.99
CA THR A 211 5.35 -32.62 -10.70
C THR A 211 4.83 -32.97 -9.31
N LYS A 212 4.00 -32.10 -8.73
CA LYS A 212 3.44 -32.34 -7.39
C LYS A 212 2.47 -33.53 -7.33
N GLU A 213 1.95 -33.98 -8.46
CA GLU A 213 1.06 -35.13 -8.59
C GLU A 213 1.78 -36.43 -8.29
N GLN A 214 3.11 -36.48 -8.39
CA GLN A 214 3.94 -37.63 -8.03
C GLN A 214 4.04 -37.82 -6.51
N ILE A 215 3.73 -36.77 -5.71
CA ILE A 215 3.75 -36.87 -4.25
C ILE A 215 2.35 -37.18 -3.74
N THR A 216 2.18 -38.31 -3.08
CA THR A 216 0.93 -38.72 -2.45
C THR A 216 1.13 -38.92 -0.95
N PHE A 217 0.06 -38.77 -0.18
CA PHE A 217 0.07 -39.04 1.26
C PHE A 217 -0.96 -40.10 1.60
N ILE A 218 -0.54 -41.10 2.34
CA ILE A 218 -1.40 -42.12 2.91
C ILE A 218 -1.41 -41.91 4.41
N ALA A 219 -2.58 -41.67 4.98
CA ALA A 219 -2.77 -41.47 6.40
C ALA A 219 -3.45 -42.69 6.99
N ASP A 220 -2.76 -43.44 7.83
CA ASP A 220 -3.34 -44.55 8.59
C ASP A 220 -3.97 -44.02 9.88
N THR A 221 -5.31 -44.00 9.90
CA THR A 221 -6.13 -43.64 11.04
C THR A 221 -6.69 -44.92 11.63
N THR A 222 -5.96 -45.59 12.52
CA THR A 222 -6.51 -46.76 13.21
C THR A 222 -7.74 -46.39 14.03
N ALA A 223 -8.76 -47.25 14.05
CA ALA A 223 -10.15 -46.95 14.43
C ALA A 223 -10.39 -46.32 15.83
N HIS A 224 -9.39 -46.22 16.68
CA HIS A 224 -9.48 -45.68 18.04
C HIS A 224 -8.33 -44.72 18.42
N SER A 225 -7.45 -44.38 17.50
CA SER A 225 -6.29 -43.53 17.75
C SER A 225 -6.54 -42.06 17.27
N LYS A 226 -6.13 -41.12 18.10
CA LYS A 226 -6.04 -39.69 17.69
C LYS A 226 -4.76 -39.42 16.92
N ASP A 227 -3.86 -40.37 16.91
CA ASP A 227 -2.56 -40.27 16.27
C ASP A 227 -2.63 -40.95 14.91
N VAL A 228 -1.95 -40.35 13.95
CA VAL A 228 -1.93 -40.76 12.55
C VAL A 228 -0.49 -41.07 12.16
N ASP A 229 -0.27 -42.24 11.60
CA ASP A 229 0.96 -42.57 10.92
C ASP A 229 0.81 -42.13 9.45
N LEU A 230 1.67 -41.21 9.02
CA LEU A 230 1.62 -40.61 7.70
C LEU A 230 2.73 -41.20 6.83
N THR A 231 2.37 -41.77 5.71
CA THR A 231 3.34 -42.19 4.68
C THR A 231 3.30 -41.23 3.53
N MET A 232 4.42 -40.55 3.25
CA MET A 232 4.65 -39.79 2.04
C MET A 232 5.25 -40.72 1.00
N HIS A 233 4.53 -40.93 -0.09
CA HIS A 233 4.99 -41.75 -1.19
C HIS A 233 5.26 -40.89 -2.42
N VAL A 234 6.48 -40.95 -2.93
CA VAL A 234 6.90 -40.28 -4.16
C VAL A 234 6.94 -41.29 -5.28
N LEU A 235 5.98 -41.17 -6.17
CA LEU A 235 5.72 -42.11 -7.26
C LEU A 235 6.53 -41.73 -8.51
N LEU A 236 6.84 -42.73 -9.32
CA LEU A 236 7.30 -42.52 -10.68
C LEU A 236 6.20 -41.87 -11.56
N PRO A 237 6.55 -41.18 -12.67
CA PRO A 237 5.56 -40.70 -13.64
C PRO A 237 4.71 -41.85 -14.19
N GLN A 238 3.41 -41.60 -14.41
CA GLN A 238 2.43 -42.62 -14.84
C GLN A 238 2.83 -43.47 -16.08
N LYS A 239 3.71 -42.93 -16.94
CA LYS A 239 4.16 -43.58 -18.16
C LYS A 239 5.54 -44.23 -18.05
N ALA A 240 6.17 -44.10 -16.89
CA ALA A 240 7.52 -44.67 -16.64
C ALA A 240 7.42 -46.15 -16.31
N ASP A 241 8.38 -46.94 -16.81
CA ASP A 241 8.58 -48.32 -16.37
C ASP A 241 9.43 -48.36 -15.11
N SER A 242 9.59 -49.53 -14.51
CA SER A 242 10.36 -49.74 -13.27
C SER A 242 11.85 -49.46 -13.40
N THR A 243 12.35 -49.28 -14.63
CA THR A 243 13.76 -48.97 -14.93
C THR A 243 14.00 -47.49 -15.07
N TYR A 244 12.93 -46.69 -15.20
CA TYR A 244 13.03 -45.24 -15.30
C TYR A 244 13.65 -44.64 -14.04
N ARG A 245 14.53 -43.68 -14.23
CA ARG A 245 15.12 -42.88 -13.15
C ARG A 245 15.02 -41.40 -13.55
N GLU A 246 14.49 -40.60 -12.63
CA GLU A 246 14.51 -39.14 -12.80
C GLU A 246 15.94 -38.63 -12.62
N ARG A 247 16.37 -37.78 -13.54
CA ARG A 247 17.71 -37.20 -13.50
C ARG A 247 17.63 -35.67 -13.56
N PRO A 248 18.53 -34.99 -12.85
CA PRO A 248 18.68 -33.58 -13.04
C PRO A 248 19.13 -33.30 -14.47
N VAL A 249 18.56 -32.30 -15.08
CA VAL A 249 18.85 -31.89 -16.46
C VAL A 249 19.51 -30.52 -16.43
N ASP A 250 20.63 -30.37 -17.09
CA ASP A 250 21.37 -29.12 -17.19
C ASP A 250 20.84 -28.26 -18.32
N VAL A 251 21.00 -26.93 -18.18
CA VAL A 251 20.74 -26.00 -19.26
C VAL A 251 21.96 -25.95 -20.18
N SER A 252 21.82 -26.37 -21.42
CA SER A 252 22.91 -26.38 -22.41
C SER A 252 23.31 -24.99 -22.87
N ARG A 253 22.31 -24.18 -23.24
CA ARG A 253 22.46 -22.82 -23.76
C ARG A 253 21.23 -21.98 -23.56
N VAL A 254 21.38 -20.65 -23.68
CA VAL A 254 20.29 -19.68 -23.63
C VAL A 254 20.21 -18.95 -24.96
N VAL A 255 19.06 -19.00 -25.60
CA VAL A 255 18.79 -18.35 -26.89
C VAL A 255 17.73 -17.28 -26.70
N TYR A 256 18.10 -16.03 -26.90
CA TYR A 256 17.18 -14.90 -26.97
C TYR A 256 16.69 -14.70 -28.40
N ARG A 257 15.39 -14.66 -28.58
CA ARG A 257 14.72 -14.20 -29.79
C ARG A 257 14.11 -12.86 -29.54
N VAL A 258 14.66 -11.83 -30.17
CA VAL A 258 14.29 -10.44 -29.94
C VAL A 258 13.44 -9.96 -31.10
N GLU A 259 12.12 -10.12 -30.93
CA GLU A 259 11.11 -9.85 -31.97
C GLU A 259 10.81 -8.34 -32.08
N SER A 260 10.73 -7.86 -33.31
CA SER A 260 10.27 -6.50 -33.63
C SER A 260 8.81 -6.52 -34.13
N PRO A 261 7.92 -5.64 -33.64
CA PRO A 261 6.55 -5.53 -34.13
C PRO A 261 6.49 -5.06 -35.61
N ASP A 262 7.58 -4.49 -36.12
CA ASP A 262 7.67 -3.96 -37.48
C ASP A 262 8.44 -4.92 -38.43
N HIS A 263 8.73 -6.15 -37.97
CA HIS A 263 9.46 -7.15 -38.74
C HIS A 263 8.76 -7.50 -40.05
N LYS A 264 9.47 -7.42 -41.16
CA LYS A 264 8.97 -7.82 -42.48
C LYS A 264 9.44 -9.25 -42.79
N PRO A 265 8.53 -10.16 -43.18
CA PRO A 265 8.93 -11.49 -43.61
C PRO A 265 9.98 -11.46 -44.71
N GLY A 266 11.11 -12.15 -44.49
CA GLY A 266 12.23 -12.21 -45.45
C GLY A 266 13.39 -11.25 -45.19
N THR A 267 13.37 -10.49 -44.08
CA THR A 267 14.55 -9.73 -43.63
C THR A 267 15.53 -10.68 -42.94
N GLU A 268 16.82 -10.56 -43.22
CA GLU A 268 17.84 -11.36 -42.54
C GLU A 268 17.90 -11.00 -41.06
N SER A 269 17.87 -12.03 -40.18
CA SER A 269 18.02 -11.87 -38.72
C SER A 269 19.52 -11.71 -38.39
N ASP A 270 19.80 -10.76 -37.51
CA ASP A 270 21.18 -10.54 -37.04
C ASP A 270 21.41 -11.38 -35.78
N THR A 271 22.48 -12.18 -35.75
CA THR A 271 22.79 -13.09 -34.64
C THR A 271 24.07 -12.69 -33.94
N VAL A 272 24.03 -12.57 -32.63
CA VAL A 272 25.19 -12.31 -31.77
C VAL A 272 25.36 -13.50 -30.82
N VAL A 273 26.56 -14.07 -30.83
CA VAL A 273 26.92 -15.21 -29.95
C VAL A 273 28.02 -14.77 -28.98
N SER A 274 27.82 -15.08 -27.69
CA SER A 274 28.82 -14.90 -26.63
C SER A 274 28.80 -16.13 -25.72
N GLY A 275 29.77 -17.01 -25.90
CA GLY A 275 29.84 -18.29 -25.20
C GLY A 275 28.61 -19.15 -25.46
N LYS A 276 27.87 -19.47 -24.41
CA LYS A 276 26.63 -20.25 -24.47
C LYS A 276 25.33 -19.39 -24.56
N PHE A 277 25.49 -18.07 -24.73
CA PHE A 277 24.40 -17.14 -25.01
C PHE A 277 24.30 -16.80 -26.46
N THR A 278 23.13 -16.90 -27.04
CA THR A 278 22.86 -16.51 -28.43
C THR A 278 21.73 -15.52 -28.46
N VAL A 279 21.86 -14.42 -29.16
CA VAL A 279 20.79 -13.44 -29.36
C VAL A 279 20.51 -13.31 -30.85
N ILE A 280 19.28 -13.56 -31.23
CA ILE A 280 18.79 -13.44 -32.59
C ILE A 280 17.88 -12.21 -32.65
N TYR A 281 18.21 -11.21 -33.44
CA TYR A 281 17.43 -10.00 -33.64
C TYR A 281 16.71 -10.07 -34.96
N ASP A 282 15.40 -9.90 -34.96
CA ASP A 282 14.60 -9.84 -36.20
C ASP A 282 14.84 -8.58 -37.02
N ASP A 283 15.33 -7.52 -36.35
CA ASP A 283 15.53 -6.19 -36.92
C ASP A 283 16.71 -5.49 -36.21
N ASP A 284 16.62 -4.20 -35.94
CA ASP A 284 17.63 -3.44 -35.20
C ASP A 284 18.01 -4.09 -33.86
N ARG A 285 19.32 -4.13 -33.55
CA ARG A 285 19.83 -4.49 -32.22
C ARG A 285 19.40 -3.45 -31.21
N TYR A 286 18.27 -3.68 -30.52
CA TYR A 286 17.74 -2.72 -29.56
C TYR A 286 18.06 -3.03 -28.09
N LEU A 287 18.52 -4.21 -27.75
CA LEU A 287 19.03 -4.55 -26.41
C LEU A 287 20.43 -5.13 -26.51
N LYS A 288 21.35 -4.62 -25.72
CA LYS A 288 22.70 -5.14 -25.68
C LYS A 288 22.77 -6.46 -24.95
N LEU A 289 23.55 -7.42 -25.48
CA LEU A 289 23.80 -8.72 -24.85
C LEU A 289 24.21 -8.62 -23.36
N PRO A 290 25.12 -7.72 -22.91
CA PRO A 290 25.47 -7.61 -21.49
C PRO A 290 24.30 -7.31 -20.56
N LEU A 291 23.29 -6.57 -21.02
CA LEU A 291 22.06 -6.34 -20.26
C LEU A 291 21.24 -7.62 -20.15
N LEU A 292 21.07 -8.36 -21.24
CA LEU A 292 20.34 -9.61 -21.28
C LEU A 292 21.00 -10.67 -20.39
N GLU A 293 22.33 -10.78 -20.40
CA GLU A 293 23.10 -11.63 -19.50
C GLU A 293 22.94 -11.21 -18.03
N GLU A 294 22.95 -9.91 -17.72
CA GLU A 294 22.75 -9.40 -16.36
C GLU A 294 21.35 -9.73 -15.81
N LYS A 295 20.34 -9.70 -16.68
CA LYS A 295 18.94 -9.98 -16.33
C LYS A 295 18.57 -11.46 -16.44
N CYS A 296 19.48 -12.31 -16.93
CA CYS A 296 19.30 -13.74 -17.00
C CYS A 296 19.84 -14.41 -15.73
N PHE A 297 18.97 -15.12 -15.03
CA PHE A 297 19.37 -15.97 -13.90
C PHE A 297 19.60 -17.40 -14.33
N ILE A 298 19.07 -17.81 -15.49
CA ILE A 298 19.32 -19.12 -16.10
C ILE A 298 20.79 -19.18 -16.55
N ARG A 299 21.54 -20.15 -16.04
CA ARG A 299 22.96 -20.26 -16.30
C ARG A 299 23.25 -21.51 -17.16
N PRO A 300 23.81 -21.29 -18.36
CA PRO A 300 24.22 -22.42 -19.19
C PRO A 300 25.30 -23.26 -18.53
N GLY A 301 25.11 -24.58 -18.48
CA GLY A 301 25.98 -25.57 -17.82
C GLY A 301 25.71 -25.78 -16.34
N GLU A 302 24.67 -25.15 -15.80
CA GLU A 302 24.15 -25.42 -14.46
C GLU A 302 22.80 -26.18 -14.54
N PRO A 303 22.41 -26.90 -13.49
CA PRO A 303 21.11 -27.58 -13.44
C PRO A 303 19.95 -26.62 -13.63
N TYR A 304 18.88 -27.07 -14.26
CA TYR A 304 17.64 -26.31 -14.39
C TYR A 304 17.12 -25.86 -13.01
N SER A 305 16.63 -24.62 -12.94
CA SER A 305 15.98 -24.05 -11.76
C SER A 305 14.71 -23.33 -12.15
N ALA A 306 13.55 -23.78 -11.65
CA ALA A 306 12.27 -23.12 -11.86
C ALA A 306 12.26 -21.70 -11.26
N THR A 307 12.94 -21.52 -10.12
CA THR A 307 13.11 -20.21 -9.48
C THR A 307 13.89 -19.25 -10.36
N ASP A 308 14.94 -19.70 -11.03
CA ASP A 308 15.76 -18.81 -11.88
C ASP A 308 15.08 -18.50 -13.21
N VAL A 309 14.27 -19.41 -13.74
CA VAL A 309 13.36 -19.12 -14.86
C VAL A 309 12.38 -18.00 -14.49
N ASN A 310 11.71 -18.11 -13.35
CA ASN A 310 10.78 -17.09 -12.87
C ASN A 310 11.48 -15.74 -12.60
N ARG A 311 12.65 -15.75 -11.99
CA ARG A 311 13.45 -14.54 -11.76
C ARG A 311 13.86 -13.87 -13.07
N THR A 312 14.25 -14.66 -14.07
CA THR A 312 14.58 -14.16 -15.41
C THR A 312 13.35 -13.50 -16.05
N TYR A 313 12.22 -14.18 -16.00
CA TYR A 313 10.95 -13.62 -16.48
C TYR A 313 10.60 -12.28 -15.80
N GLU A 314 10.68 -12.24 -14.47
CA GLU A 314 10.40 -11.03 -13.70
C GLU A 314 11.39 -9.89 -13.97
N ALA A 315 12.68 -10.21 -14.15
CA ALA A 315 13.71 -9.20 -14.45
C ALA A 315 13.55 -8.60 -15.85
N LEU A 316 13.19 -9.42 -16.83
CA LEU A 316 12.98 -8.97 -18.21
C LEU A 316 11.67 -8.18 -18.36
N THR A 317 10.58 -8.60 -17.70
CA THR A 317 9.29 -7.87 -17.74
C THR A 317 9.33 -6.49 -17.09
N GLN A 318 10.34 -6.20 -16.27
CA GLN A 318 10.54 -4.86 -15.68
C GLN A 318 11.21 -3.86 -16.63
N LEU A 319 11.77 -4.32 -17.75
CA LEU A 319 12.36 -3.43 -18.74
C LEU A 319 11.26 -2.70 -19.50
N ALA A 320 11.24 -1.37 -19.43
CA ALA A 320 10.17 -0.53 -19.99
C ALA A 320 9.99 -0.69 -21.51
N ILE A 321 11.01 -1.17 -22.21
CA ILE A 321 10.95 -1.44 -23.64
C ILE A 321 10.30 -2.78 -23.97
N ILE A 322 10.24 -3.72 -23.02
CA ILE A 322 9.69 -5.06 -23.24
C ILE A 322 8.19 -5.03 -23.00
N LYS A 323 7.44 -5.56 -23.96
CA LYS A 323 5.98 -5.72 -23.89
C LYS A 323 5.59 -7.13 -23.47
N TYR A 324 6.29 -8.13 -23.99
CA TYR A 324 6.00 -9.53 -23.80
C TYR A 324 7.28 -10.33 -23.62
N VAL A 325 7.26 -11.27 -22.69
CA VAL A 325 8.34 -12.25 -22.43
C VAL A 325 7.74 -13.63 -22.45
N ASN A 326 8.33 -14.56 -23.18
CA ASN A 326 8.03 -15.97 -23.08
C ASN A 326 9.34 -16.74 -22.90
N ILE A 327 9.37 -17.67 -21.95
CA ILE A 327 10.52 -18.54 -21.69
C ILE A 327 10.05 -19.97 -21.89
N ALA A 328 10.58 -20.62 -22.91
CA ALA A 328 10.33 -22.03 -23.22
C ALA A 328 11.62 -22.83 -22.96
N MET A 329 11.49 -23.89 -22.18
CA MET A 329 12.54 -24.87 -21.99
C MET A 329 12.33 -25.98 -23.02
N VAL A 330 13.25 -26.13 -23.96
CA VAL A 330 13.16 -27.08 -25.08
C VAL A 330 14.11 -28.23 -24.80
N PRO A 331 13.62 -29.46 -24.62
CA PRO A 331 14.47 -30.64 -24.45
C PRO A 331 15.35 -30.87 -25.68
N GLU A 332 16.63 -31.08 -25.45
CA GLU A 332 17.60 -31.49 -26.48
C GLU A 332 18.56 -32.55 -25.93
N THR A 333 19.36 -33.13 -26.81
CA THR A 333 20.42 -34.09 -26.42
C THR A 333 21.76 -33.49 -26.81
N VAL A 334 22.66 -33.37 -25.83
CA VAL A 334 24.02 -32.87 -26.03
C VAL A 334 24.97 -33.93 -25.57
N ASP A 335 25.88 -34.38 -26.48
CA ASP A 335 26.86 -35.45 -26.22
C ASP A 335 26.26 -36.78 -25.71
N GLY A 336 24.99 -37.04 -26.06
CA GLY A 336 24.27 -38.24 -25.65
C GLY A 336 23.52 -38.13 -24.32
N GLU A 337 23.67 -37.03 -23.58
CA GLU A 337 22.95 -36.75 -22.33
C GLU A 337 21.77 -35.75 -22.57
N PRO A 338 20.66 -35.92 -21.82
CA PRO A 338 19.54 -35.00 -21.91
C PRO A 338 19.90 -33.63 -21.37
N ALA A 339 19.53 -32.58 -22.09
CA ALA A 339 19.77 -31.19 -21.76
C ALA A 339 18.57 -30.34 -22.11
N LEU A 340 18.54 -29.09 -21.64
CA LEU A 340 17.50 -28.14 -21.93
C LEU A 340 18.08 -26.90 -22.63
N GLU A 341 17.53 -26.52 -23.77
CA GLU A 341 17.76 -25.20 -24.36
C GLU A 341 16.73 -24.21 -23.79
N ALA A 342 17.17 -23.11 -23.20
CA ALA A 342 16.29 -22.04 -22.76
C ALA A 342 16.04 -21.04 -23.91
N VAL A 343 14.86 -21.06 -24.51
CA VAL A 343 14.45 -20.12 -25.57
C VAL A 343 13.64 -18.99 -24.96
N ILE A 344 14.20 -17.79 -24.94
CA ILE A 344 13.61 -16.59 -24.37
C ILE A 344 13.16 -15.66 -25.51
N THR A 345 11.87 -15.59 -25.74
CA THR A 345 11.28 -14.72 -26.76
C THR A 345 10.88 -13.39 -26.12
N LEU A 346 11.41 -12.30 -26.65
CA LEU A 346 11.15 -10.92 -26.21
C LEU A 346 10.50 -10.13 -27.32
N SER A 347 9.36 -9.52 -27.04
CA SER A 347 8.69 -8.59 -27.95
C SER A 347 8.73 -7.19 -27.38
N ARG A 348 9.14 -6.21 -28.18
CA ARG A 348 9.27 -4.82 -27.74
C ARG A 348 7.98 -4.01 -27.89
N THR A 349 7.85 -2.98 -27.07
CA THR A 349 6.91 -1.87 -27.27
C THR A 349 7.56 -0.79 -28.13
N LYS A 350 6.83 0.27 -28.45
CA LYS A 350 7.37 1.44 -29.16
C LYS A 350 8.46 2.11 -28.31
N LYS A 351 9.59 2.44 -28.96
CA LYS A 351 10.73 3.12 -28.27
C LYS A 351 10.32 4.46 -27.68
N GLN A 352 9.44 5.18 -28.35
CA GLN A 352 9.00 6.50 -27.94
C GLN A 352 7.50 6.50 -27.60
N GLY A 353 7.13 7.34 -26.66
CA GLY A 353 5.75 7.56 -26.27
C GLY A 353 5.54 8.98 -25.75
N VAL A 354 4.39 9.54 -26.06
CA VAL A 354 3.93 10.80 -25.49
C VAL A 354 2.62 10.55 -24.77
N THR A 355 2.55 11.03 -23.53
CA THR A 355 1.35 10.92 -22.69
C THR A 355 0.86 12.33 -22.36
N PHE A 356 -0.42 12.58 -22.59
CA PHE A 356 -1.12 13.79 -22.16
C PHE A 356 -1.90 13.47 -20.90
N GLU A 357 -1.70 14.28 -19.86
CA GLU A 357 -2.36 14.14 -18.58
C GLU A 357 -3.23 15.37 -18.31
N VAL A 358 -4.47 15.15 -17.89
CA VAL A 358 -5.36 16.18 -17.37
C VAL A 358 -5.80 15.75 -15.99
N GLU A 359 -5.58 16.59 -15.01
CA GLU A 359 -5.85 16.27 -13.61
C GLU A 359 -6.65 17.37 -12.93
N GLY A 360 -7.57 16.98 -12.05
CA GLY A 360 -8.16 17.87 -11.06
C GLY A 360 -7.25 17.97 -9.87
N THR A 361 -6.95 19.18 -9.41
CA THR A 361 -6.14 19.39 -8.20
C THR A 361 -7.02 19.91 -7.06
N ASN A 362 -6.63 19.57 -5.84
CA ASN A 362 -7.24 20.08 -4.62
C ASN A 362 -6.13 20.26 -3.59
N SER A 363 -5.70 21.49 -3.41
CA SER A 363 -4.74 21.85 -2.38
C SER A 363 -5.45 22.63 -1.28
N GLU A 364 -5.41 22.08 -0.07
CA GLU A 364 -5.95 22.75 1.12
C GLU A 364 -7.46 23.11 1.06
N GLY A 365 -8.22 22.45 0.16
CA GLY A 365 -9.64 22.71 -0.06
C GLY A 365 -9.94 23.64 -1.25
N ASP A 366 -8.92 24.19 -1.88
CA ASP A 366 -9.04 24.97 -3.12
C ASP A 366 -9.00 24.02 -4.32
N LEU A 367 -9.95 24.23 -5.25
CA LEU A 367 -10.09 23.38 -6.42
C LEU A 367 -9.32 23.98 -7.60
N GLY A 368 -8.68 23.14 -8.35
CA GLY A 368 -7.93 23.51 -9.52
C GLY A 368 -7.88 22.43 -10.58
N PHE A 369 -7.12 22.70 -11.61
CA PHE A 369 -6.84 21.75 -12.66
C PHE A 369 -5.37 21.84 -13.08
N GLY A 370 -4.84 20.73 -13.58
CA GLY A 370 -3.50 20.63 -14.14
C GLY A 370 -3.51 19.96 -15.49
N VAL A 371 -2.55 20.33 -16.31
CA VAL A 371 -2.27 19.64 -17.57
C VAL A 371 -0.79 19.31 -17.64
N GLY A 372 -0.49 18.13 -18.16
CA GLY A 372 0.88 17.64 -18.29
C GLY A 372 1.13 16.96 -19.62
N VAL A 373 2.36 17.05 -20.08
CA VAL A 373 2.85 16.32 -21.23
C VAL A 373 4.12 15.60 -20.81
N THR A 374 4.13 14.28 -21.00
CA THR A 374 5.28 13.43 -20.69
C THR A 374 5.75 12.74 -21.97
N TYR A 375 6.99 13.02 -22.37
CA TYR A 375 7.69 12.28 -23.41
C TYR A 375 8.58 11.21 -22.76
N GLN A 376 8.58 10.01 -23.32
CA GLN A 376 9.45 8.91 -22.88
C GLN A 376 10.18 8.29 -24.08
N HIS A 377 11.48 8.06 -23.92
CA HIS A 377 12.29 7.20 -24.80
C HIS A 377 12.80 6.01 -23.97
N ARG A 378 12.38 4.79 -24.32
CA ARG A 378 12.51 3.58 -23.48
C ARG A 378 13.76 2.74 -23.72
N ASP A 379 14.65 3.16 -24.58
CA ASP A 379 15.88 2.44 -24.92
C ASP A 379 16.90 3.42 -25.52
N LEU A 380 17.35 4.36 -24.69
CA LEU A 380 18.15 5.51 -25.15
C LEU A 380 19.51 5.07 -25.71
N ALA A 381 20.21 4.18 -25.01
CA ALA A 381 21.54 3.70 -25.36
C ALA A 381 21.60 2.17 -25.57
N LYS A 382 20.48 1.54 -25.90
CA LYS A 382 20.34 0.07 -26.09
C LYS A 382 20.58 -0.75 -24.80
N GLY A 383 20.41 -0.12 -23.64
CA GLY A 383 20.49 -0.74 -22.30
C GLY A 383 19.18 -0.64 -21.53
N ALA A 384 18.06 -0.44 -22.24
CA ALA A 384 16.74 -0.21 -21.68
C ALA A 384 16.67 1.00 -20.73
N GLU A 385 17.56 1.98 -20.92
CA GLU A 385 17.51 3.26 -20.22
C GLU A 385 16.27 4.04 -20.64
N VAL A 386 15.58 4.62 -19.69
CA VAL A 386 14.39 5.42 -19.94
C VAL A 386 14.71 6.90 -19.75
N LEU A 387 14.72 7.65 -20.85
CA LEU A 387 14.69 9.10 -20.80
C LEU A 387 13.25 9.55 -20.64
N THR A 388 12.97 10.35 -19.64
CA THR A 388 11.67 10.98 -19.42
C THR A 388 11.83 12.49 -19.43
N ALA A 389 11.03 13.19 -20.23
CA ALA A 389 10.90 14.64 -20.17
C ALA A 389 9.45 14.99 -19.90
N LYS A 390 9.19 15.67 -18.80
CA LYS A 390 7.85 16.03 -18.33
C LYS A 390 7.73 17.54 -18.18
N VAL A 391 6.64 18.09 -18.70
CA VAL A 391 6.24 19.48 -18.45
C VAL A 391 4.81 19.44 -17.90
N ARG A 392 4.58 20.15 -16.81
CA ARG A 392 3.28 20.22 -16.15
C ARG A 392 2.99 21.67 -15.79
N THR A 393 1.74 22.07 -15.92
CA THR A 393 1.23 23.32 -15.37
C THR A 393 -0.04 23.05 -14.59
N SER A 394 -0.23 23.75 -13.47
CA SER A 394 -1.45 23.67 -12.68
C SER A 394 -1.89 25.07 -12.23
N TYR A 395 -3.20 25.20 -12.09
CA TYR A 395 -3.86 26.40 -11.62
C TYR A 395 -4.90 26.02 -10.57
N GLU A 396 -4.93 26.77 -9.44
CA GLU A 396 -5.92 26.58 -8.39
C GLU A 396 -6.53 27.92 -8.01
N SER A 397 -7.85 27.92 -7.88
CA SER A 397 -8.61 29.08 -7.45
C SER A 397 -8.74 29.09 -5.94
N LEU A 398 -8.31 30.15 -5.31
CA LEU A 398 -8.30 30.31 -3.87
C LEU A 398 -9.66 30.83 -3.38
N SER A 399 -10.23 30.16 -2.38
CA SER A 399 -11.50 30.52 -1.78
C SER A 399 -11.35 30.94 -0.31
N GLY A 400 -11.75 32.18 0.00
CA GLY A 400 -11.96 32.61 1.40
C GLY A 400 -10.73 33.00 2.19
N ARG A 401 -9.65 33.43 1.55
CA ARG A 401 -8.43 33.90 2.21
C ARG A 401 -8.42 35.43 2.50
N PRO A 402 -7.59 35.86 3.46
CA PRO A 402 -7.50 37.30 3.81
C PRO A 402 -7.02 38.15 2.63
N THR A 403 -7.52 39.37 2.54
CA THR A 403 -7.00 40.42 1.64
C THR A 403 -5.62 40.87 2.10
N GLY A 404 -4.71 41.11 1.16
CA GLY A 404 -3.36 41.64 1.46
C GLY A 404 -2.22 40.60 1.23
N LEU A 405 -2.49 39.54 0.50
CA LEU A 405 -1.48 38.59 0.02
C LEU A 405 -0.84 39.07 -1.29
N ILE A 406 0.36 38.54 -1.62
CA ILE A 406 1.08 38.92 -2.86
C ILE A 406 0.28 38.53 -4.11
N ASN A 407 -0.28 37.31 -4.11
CA ASN A 407 -1.02 36.75 -5.24
C ASN A 407 -2.42 36.33 -4.80
N ASP A 408 -3.36 36.35 -5.73
CA ASP A 408 -4.76 35.93 -5.53
C ASP A 408 -5.04 34.51 -6.01
N ARG A 409 -4.02 33.82 -6.53
CA ARG A 409 -4.10 32.51 -7.17
C ARG A 409 -2.88 31.66 -6.86
N TYR A 410 -3.01 30.36 -7.11
CA TYR A 410 -1.89 29.44 -7.14
C TYR A 410 -1.66 28.98 -8.58
N THR A 411 -0.46 29.24 -9.08
CA THR A 411 -0.01 28.77 -10.39
C THR A 411 1.32 28.04 -10.22
N GLU A 412 1.45 26.89 -10.84
CA GLU A 412 2.69 26.12 -10.87
C GLU A 412 3.04 25.73 -12.30
N VAL A 413 4.30 25.91 -12.68
CA VAL A 413 4.89 25.39 -13.91
C VAL A 413 6.12 24.59 -13.56
N ALA A 414 6.09 23.28 -13.86
CA ALA A 414 7.17 22.36 -13.58
C ALA A 414 7.70 21.71 -14.86
N ALA A 415 9.00 21.58 -14.97
CA ALA A 415 9.68 20.83 -16.01
C ALA A 415 10.69 19.88 -15.37
N GLU A 416 10.75 18.65 -15.83
CA GLU A 416 11.68 17.64 -15.35
C GLU A 416 12.22 16.83 -16.51
N VAL A 417 13.53 16.60 -16.52
CA VAL A 417 14.20 15.67 -17.44
C VAL A 417 15.01 14.69 -16.63
N GLY A 418 14.74 13.40 -16.82
CA GLY A 418 15.42 12.35 -16.07
C GLY A 418 15.79 11.16 -16.93
N ILE A 419 16.85 10.47 -16.53
CA ILE A 419 17.27 9.18 -17.10
C ILE A 419 17.23 8.14 -16.00
N THR A 420 16.52 7.05 -16.26
CA THR A 420 16.42 5.89 -15.36
C THR A 420 17.10 4.69 -15.96
N PHE A 421 18.08 4.14 -15.27
CA PHE A 421 18.78 2.91 -15.60
C PHE A 421 18.11 1.73 -14.87
N PRO A 422 17.82 0.60 -15.54
CA PRO A 422 17.18 -0.57 -14.91
C PRO A 422 18.16 -1.42 -14.08
N LYS A 423 19.13 -0.80 -13.43
CA LYS A 423 20.19 -1.44 -12.62
C LYS A 423 20.79 -0.48 -11.60
N PHE A 424 21.61 -0.99 -10.69
CA PHE A 424 22.49 -0.15 -9.86
C PHE A 424 23.70 0.32 -10.65
N GLU A 425 23.77 1.60 -10.95
CA GLU A 425 24.98 2.26 -11.42
C GLU A 425 25.85 2.72 -10.24
N ALA A 426 26.35 1.76 -9.46
CA ALA A 426 27.22 2.01 -8.32
C ALA A 426 28.41 1.06 -8.32
N PRO A 427 29.66 1.57 -8.29
CA PRO A 427 30.87 0.74 -8.42
C PRO A 427 31.11 -0.17 -7.21
N PHE A 428 30.64 0.23 -6.02
CA PHE A 428 30.97 -0.46 -4.75
C PHE A 428 29.99 -1.56 -4.36
N ILE A 429 28.92 -1.80 -5.14
CA ILE A 429 27.90 -2.79 -4.82
C ILE A 429 28.23 -4.12 -5.50
N SER A 430 28.16 -5.23 -4.75
CA SER A 430 28.45 -6.57 -5.25
C SER A 430 27.51 -6.98 -6.38
N LYS A 431 28.04 -7.76 -7.34
CA LYS A 431 27.23 -8.27 -8.48
C LYS A 431 26.03 -9.08 -8.01
N SER A 432 26.18 -9.91 -6.98
CA SER A 432 25.12 -10.74 -6.42
C SER A 432 23.97 -9.93 -5.80
N PHE A 433 24.29 -8.79 -5.17
CA PHE A 433 23.26 -7.88 -4.66
C PHE A 433 22.54 -7.16 -5.80
N LYS A 434 23.28 -6.66 -6.81
CA LYS A 434 22.71 -6.02 -7.99
C LYS A 434 21.73 -6.92 -8.73
N GLN A 435 22.07 -8.19 -8.91
CA GLN A 435 21.20 -9.16 -9.58
C GLN A 435 19.94 -9.50 -8.77
N ARG A 436 20.06 -9.69 -7.43
CA ARG A 436 18.91 -10.05 -6.59
C ARG A 436 17.94 -8.90 -6.36
N SER A 437 18.41 -7.66 -6.50
CA SER A 437 17.61 -6.47 -6.26
C SER A 437 16.94 -6.02 -7.56
N LYS A 438 15.62 -5.77 -7.52
CA LYS A 438 14.92 -5.10 -8.61
C LYS A 438 15.26 -3.61 -8.56
N ALA A 439 16.48 -3.28 -8.97
CA ALA A 439 17.09 -1.97 -8.75
C ALA A 439 16.98 -1.05 -9.95
N GLN A 440 16.92 0.23 -9.67
CA GLN A 440 16.94 1.33 -10.64
C GLN A 440 17.83 2.45 -10.12
N THR A 441 18.57 3.08 -11.03
CA THR A 441 19.32 4.32 -10.78
C THR A 441 18.68 5.43 -11.58
N GLU A 442 18.40 6.56 -10.94
CA GLU A 442 17.75 7.71 -11.56
C GLU A 442 18.62 8.94 -11.42
N PHE A 443 18.85 9.63 -12.52
CA PHE A 443 19.40 10.99 -12.57
C PHE A 443 18.31 11.90 -13.12
N ALA A 444 18.01 12.98 -12.42
CA ALA A 444 16.99 13.92 -12.84
C ALA A 444 17.43 15.36 -12.62
N VAL A 445 17.01 16.23 -13.51
CA VAL A 445 17.10 17.70 -13.37
C VAL A 445 15.70 18.25 -13.44
N SER A 446 15.36 19.13 -12.53
CA SER A 446 14.02 19.70 -12.41
C SER A 446 14.07 21.22 -12.30
N PHE A 447 13.03 21.83 -12.81
CA PHE A 447 12.73 23.26 -12.67
C PHE A 447 11.28 23.40 -12.27
N ASN A 448 11.00 24.24 -11.27
CA ASN A 448 9.65 24.49 -10.77
C ASN A 448 9.49 25.96 -10.45
N TYR A 449 8.56 26.61 -11.15
CA TYR A 449 8.09 27.95 -10.85
C TYR A 449 6.76 27.85 -10.11
N GLN A 450 6.70 28.46 -8.93
CA GLN A 450 5.49 28.49 -8.10
C GLN A 450 5.12 29.92 -7.76
N GLU A 451 3.88 30.26 -8.07
CA GLU A 451 3.22 31.48 -7.66
C GLU A 451 2.11 31.13 -6.67
N ARG A 452 2.32 31.44 -5.42
CA ARG A 452 1.37 31.21 -4.32
C ARG A 452 0.96 32.56 -3.70
N PRO A 453 -0.14 32.59 -2.95
CA PRO A 453 -0.56 33.82 -2.27
C PRO A 453 0.53 34.44 -1.42
N GLU A 454 1.31 33.61 -0.76
CA GLU A 454 2.32 34.05 0.20
C GLU A 454 3.67 34.34 -0.43
N TYR A 455 3.94 33.80 -1.63
CA TYR A 455 5.25 33.96 -2.28
C TYR A 455 5.24 33.58 -3.76
N THR A 456 6.21 34.09 -4.47
CA THR A 456 6.64 33.59 -5.77
C THR A 456 8.03 32.98 -5.58
N ARG A 457 8.28 31.78 -6.06
CA ARG A 457 9.61 31.14 -5.99
C ARG A 457 9.93 30.31 -7.22
N VAL A 458 11.23 30.16 -7.46
CA VAL A 458 11.79 29.25 -8.46
C VAL A 458 12.63 28.21 -7.73
N ILE A 459 12.41 26.95 -8.03
CA ILE A 459 13.20 25.84 -7.50
C ILE A 459 13.87 25.14 -8.67
N SER A 460 15.20 25.08 -8.67
CA SER A 460 15.98 24.28 -9.61
C SER A 460 16.63 23.14 -8.88
N GLY A 461 16.49 21.93 -9.41
CA GLY A 461 16.93 20.73 -8.71
C GLY A 461 17.76 19.80 -9.59
N ALA A 462 18.64 19.04 -8.95
CA ALA A 462 19.34 17.89 -9.54
C ALA A 462 19.36 16.74 -8.55
N ALA A 463 19.02 15.54 -9.00
CA ALA A 463 18.89 14.39 -8.14
C ALA A 463 19.62 13.17 -8.70
N TRP A 464 20.25 12.42 -7.80
CA TRP A 464 20.81 11.10 -8.06
C TRP A 464 20.24 10.15 -7.01
N LYS A 465 19.37 9.21 -7.46
CA LYS A 465 18.61 8.32 -6.58
C LYS A 465 18.80 6.86 -6.97
N TYR A 466 18.81 6.01 -5.96
CA TYR A 466 18.74 4.56 -6.09
C TYR A 466 17.43 4.07 -5.53
N ARG A 467 16.71 3.25 -6.29
CA ARG A 467 15.50 2.59 -5.84
C ARG A 467 15.64 1.08 -6.02
N TRP A 468 15.24 0.32 -5.03
CA TRP A 468 15.20 -1.14 -5.15
C TRP A 468 14.07 -1.73 -4.34
N ASN A 469 13.54 -2.81 -4.87
CA ASN A 469 12.43 -3.54 -4.26
C ASN A 469 12.91 -4.93 -3.87
N ASP A 470 12.31 -5.48 -2.83
CA ASP A 470 12.34 -6.89 -2.48
C ASP A 470 11.62 -7.70 -3.59
N PRO A 471 11.99 -8.97 -3.86
CA PRO A 471 11.29 -9.84 -4.82
C PRO A 471 9.78 -9.90 -4.63
N SER A 472 9.30 -9.89 -3.39
CA SER A 472 7.86 -9.85 -3.06
C SER A 472 7.16 -8.52 -3.36
N ASN A 473 7.89 -7.45 -3.71
CA ASN A 473 7.42 -6.05 -3.82
C ASN A 473 6.76 -5.48 -2.54
N MET A 474 6.87 -6.18 -1.41
CA MET A 474 6.32 -5.74 -0.12
C MET A 474 7.24 -4.76 0.61
N ARG A 475 8.50 -4.69 0.20
CA ARG A 475 9.50 -3.76 0.72
C ARG A 475 10.10 -2.96 -0.42
N ARG A 476 10.01 -1.64 -0.32
CA ARG A 476 10.61 -0.69 -1.27
C ARG A 476 11.60 0.18 -0.53
N ASN A 477 12.77 0.36 -1.10
CA ASN A 477 13.83 1.18 -0.54
C ASN A 477 14.18 2.27 -1.54
N THR A 478 14.43 3.47 -1.05
CA THR A 478 14.94 4.59 -1.84
C THR A 478 16.12 5.19 -1.11
N PHE A 479 17.22 5.38 -1.79
CA PHE A 479 18.39 6.07 -1.30
C PHE A 479 18.68 7.26 -2.21
N ASP A 480 18.45 8.46 -1.70
CA ASP A 480 18.83 9.71 -2.34
C ASP A 480 20.30 9.96 -2.02
N LEU A 481 21.20 9.69 -2.96
CA LEU A 481 22.63 9.93 -2.77
C LEU A 481 22.92 11.43 -2.77
N ILE A 482 22.33 12.13 -3.73
CA ILE A 482 22.39 13.59 -3.86
C ILE A 482 20.99 14.05 -4.29
N ASP A 483 20.44 15.01 -3.58
CA ASP A 483 19.24 15.74 -3.98
C ASP A 483 19.51 17.22 -3.69
N LEU A 484 19.89 17.93 -4.74
CA LEU A 484 20.24 19.34 -4.71
C LEU A 484 19.04 20.17 -5.12
N ASN A 485 18.64 21.11 -4.28
CA ASN A 485 17.56 22.05 -4.57
C ASN A 485 18.05 23.47 -4.28
N TYR A 486 18.08 24.27 -5.30
CA TYR A 486 18.34 25.71 -5.19
C TYR A 486 17.00 26.45 -5.24
N VAL A 487 16.67 27.11 -4.16
CA VAL A 487 15.44 27.90 -3.99
C VAL A 487 15.80 29.37 -4.16
N TYR A 488 15.22 29.99 -5.18
CA TYR A 488 15.36 31.41 -5.48
C TYR A 488 14.04 32.13 -5.29
N LEU A 489 14.05 33.25 -4.57
CA LEU A 489 12.89 34.08 -4.34
C LEU A 489 13.06 35.45 -5.02
N PRO A 490 12.14 35.82 -5.93
CA PRO A 490 12.17 37.13 -6.55
C PRO A 490 12.11 38.26 -5.53
N LYS A 491 12.72 39.39 -5.86
CA LYS A 491 12.82 40.57 -5.00
C LYS A 491 11.45 41.09 -4.49
N SER A 492 10.40 40.96 -5.28
CA SER A 492 9.03 41.32 -4.90
C SER A 492 8.52 40.55 -3.67
N THR A 493 8.88 39.27 -3.55
CA THR A 493 8.54 38.43 -2.37
C THR A 493 9.31 38.92 -1.15
N ILE A 494 10.61 39.18 -1.30
CA ILE A 494 11.48 39.65 -0.21
C ILE A 494 11.00 41.02 0.28
N ASP A 495 10.67 41.94 -0.61
CA ASP A 495 10.18 43.28 -0.28
C ASP A 495 8.84 43.23 0.46
N PHE A 496 7.94 42.34 0.05
CA PHE A 496 6.67 42.10 0.75
C PHE A 496 6.90 41.63 2.18
N ILE A 497 7.76 40.65 2.40
CA ILE A 497 8.06 40.10 3.73
C ILE A 497 8.71 41.16 4.63
N ASN A 498 9.62 41.95 4.09
CA ASN A 498 10.24 43.04 4.82
C ASN A 498 9.22 44.14 5.25
N THR A 499 8.15 44.30 4.49
CA THR A 499 7.07 45.25 4.78
C THR A 499 6.08 44.69 5.81
N VAL A 500 5.70 43.41 5.69
CA VAL A 500 4.66 42.76 6.52
C VAL A 500 5.21 42.30 7.86
N ALA A 501 6.48 41.86 7.92
CA ALA A 501 7.07 41.29 9.11
C ALA A 501 8.57 41.64 9.26
N PRO A 502 8.92 42.92 9.40
CA PRO A 502 10.33 43.33 9.39
C PRO A 502 11.17 42.77 10.53
N GLN A 503 10.55 42.35 11.63
CA GLN A 503 11.24 41.81 12.82
C GLN A 503 11.01 40.31 13.07
N ASN A 504 10.42 39.55 12.11
CA ASN A 504 10.19 38.14 12.28
C ASN A 504 11.33 37.31 11.69
N PRO A 505 12.28 36.78 12.52
CA PRO A 505 13.42 35.99 12.02
C PRO A 505 13.03 34.72 11.29
N LEU A 506 11.92 34.08 11.69
CA LEU A 506 11.38 32.87 11.06
C LEU A 506 10.93 33.15 9.64
N LEU A 507 10.18 34.23 9.45
CA LEU A 507 9.73 34.65 8.15
C LEU A 507 10.91 35.05 7.26
N ARG A 508 11.82 35.83 7.76
CA ARG A 508 12.97 36.31 7.00
C ARG A 508 13.82 35.12 6.50
N TYR A 509 14.15 34.17 7.35
CA TYR A 509 14.90 32.98 6.96
C TYR A 509 14.12 32.08 5.98
N SER A 510 12.80 32.01 6.10
CA SER A 510 11.95 31.21 5.21
C SER A 510 11.82 31.79 3.80
N TYR A 511 12.13 33.09 3.64
CA TYR A 511 12.01 33.83 2.37
C TYR A 511 13.34 34.39 1.86
N GLU A 512 14.45 33.83 2.28
CA GLU A 512 15.77 34.06 1.69
C GLU A 512 16.11 32.93 0.71
N ASP A 513 16.95 33.26 -0.28
CA ASP A 513 17.51 32.25 -1.18
C ASP A 513 18.31 31.24 -0.39
N HIS A 514 18.09 29.98 -0.65
CA HIS A 514 18.83 28.93 0.05
C HIS A 514 19.08 27.71 -0.83
N LEU A 515 20.15 26.99 -0.49
CA LEU A 515 20.58 25.78 -1.14
C LEU A 515 20.39 24.61 -0.20
N ILE A 516 19.67 23.57 -0.65
CA ILE A 516 19.49 22.34 0.11
C ILE A 516 20.17 21.20 -0.67
N MET A 517 21.27 20.69 -0.16
CA MET A 517 21.89 19.48 -0.66
C MET A 517 21.69 18.37 0.36
N ARG A 518 20.73 17.51 0.12
CA ARG A 518 20.39 16.42 1.04
C ARG A 518 20.85 15.07 0.55
N MET A 519 21.11 14.18 1.51
CA MET A 519 21.24 12.74 1.37
C MET A 519 20.18 12.09 2.23
N GLY A 520 19.49 11.06 1.73
CA GLY A 520 18.41 10.46 2.48
C GLY A 520 18.19 8.99 2.17
N TYR A 521 17.60 8.28 3.13
CA TYR A 521 17.15 6.90 2.96
C TYR A 521 15.71 6.76 3.42
N SER A 522 14.88 6.13 2.61
CA SER A 522 13.50 5.83 2.97
C SER A 522 13.15 4.38 2.69
N ILE A 523 12.36 3.81 3.60
CA ILE A 523 11.83 2.47 3.50
C ILE A 523 10.30 2.50 3.57
N TYR A 524 9.67 1.79 2.65
CA TYR A 524 8.26 1.46 2.68
C TYR A 524 8.12 -0.05 2.80
N ARG A 525 7.35 -0.52 3.78
CA ARG A 525 7.09 -1.94 3.97
C ARG A 525 5.61 -2.16 4.27
N THR A 526 5.02 -3.20 3.68
CA THR A 526 3.63 -3.57 3.91
C THR A 526 3.48 -5.09 3.81
N ASN A 527 2.45 -5.62 4.47
CA ASN A 527 2.01 -6.99 4.26
C ASN A 527 0.75 -7.06 3.37
N ARG A 528 0.31 -5.93 2.80
CA ARG A 528 -0.84 -5.88 1.91
C ARG A 528 -0.53 -6.66 0.63
N ARG A 529 -1.29 -7.71 0.38
CA ARG A 529 -1.17 -8.47 -0.87
C ARG A 529 -1.62 -7.62 -2.05
N SER A 530 -0.86 -7.68 -3.13
CA SER A 530 -1.29 -7.08 -4.40
C SER A 530 -2.48 -7.86 -4.94
N VAL A 531 -3.50 -7.16 -5.43
CA VAL A 531 -4.65 -7.79 -6.07
C VAL A 531 -4.19 -8.32 -7.43
N MET A 532 -4.14 -9.63 -7.59
CA MET A 532 -3.84 -10.27 -8.87
C MET A 532 -5.07 -10.21 -9.80
N PRO A 533 -4.91 -10.23 -11.13
CA PRO A 533 -6.05 -10.30 -12.06
C PRO A 533 -6.97 -11.50 -11.79
N THR A 534 -6.41 -12.63 -11.34
CA THR A 534 -7.15 -13.83 -10.93
C THR A 534 -8.01 -13.60 -9.69
N ASP A 535 -7.61 -12.73 -8.77
CA ASP A 535 -8.37 -12.41 -7.57
C ASP A 535 -9.67 -11.66 -7.89
N ARG A 536 -9.74 -10.97 -9.04
CA ARG A 536 -10.97 -10.35 -9.52
C ARG A 536 -12.00 -11.38 -9.97
N MET A 537 -11.56 -12.55 -10.41
CA MET A 537 -12.43 -13.63 -10.89
C MET A 537 -12.91 -14.52 -9.74
N TYR A 538 -12.08 -14.75 -8.72
CA TYR A 538 -12.35 -15.65 -7.58
C TYR A 538 -12.58 -14.92 -6.25
N GLY A 539 -12.53 -13.59 -6.23
CA GLY A 539 -12.59 -12.76 -5.02
C GLY A 539 -11.22 -12.57 -4.37
N THR A 540 -10.97 -11.35 -3.90
CA THR A 540 -9.72 -11.03 -3.18
C THR A 540 -9.66 -11.83 -1.88
N PRO A 541 -8.59 -12.58 -1.59
CA PRO A 541 -8.47 -13.30 -0.34
C PRO A 541 -8.63 -12.37 0.86
N PHE A 542 -9.47 -12.75 1.82
CA PHE A 542 -9.70 -11.96 3.02
C PHE A 542 -8.42 -11.88 3.84
N GLN A 543 -7.93 -10.66 4.05
CA GLN A 543 -6.77 -10.39 4.90
C GLN A 543 -7.24 -9.67 6.17
N GLN A 544 -7.18 -10.35 7.30
CA GLN A 544 -7.67 -9.82 8.58
C GLN A 544 -6.80 -8.68 9.11
N LYS A 545 -5.49 -8.80 8.99
CA LYS A 545 -4.51 -7.82 9.50
C LYS A 545 -3.69 -7.26 8.35
N ILE A 546 -3.78 -5.96 8.14
CA ILE A 546 -2.98 -5.23 7.14
C ILE A 546 -2.17 -4.18 7.89
N TRP A 547 -0.90 -4.08 7.59
CA TRP A 547 -0.07 -3.01 8.13
C TRP A 547 0.83 -2.40 7.05
N THR A 548 1.18 -1.16 7.27
CA THR A 548 2.07 -0.39 6.41
C THR A 548 3.00 0.44 7.29
N LEU A 549 4.28 0.38 6.98
CA LEU A 549 5.34 1.14 7.65
C LEU A 549 6.03 2.01 6.61
N ARG A 550 6.21 3.28 6.95
CA ARG A 550 7.08 4.22 6.24
C ARG A 550 8.06 4.81 7.23
N ALA A 551 9.32 4.79 6.90
CA ALA A 551 10.33 5.46 7.71
C ALA A 551 11.33 6.13 6.77
N SER A 552 11.79 7.31 7.13
CA SER A 552 12.81 8.04 6.40
C SER A 552 13.77 8.76 7.33
N VAL A 553 15.02 8.81 6.93
CA VAL A 553 16.05 9.63 7.53
C VAL A 553 16.72 10.45 6.44
N GLU A 554 16.88 11.73 6.67
CA GLU A 554 17.63 12.59 5.76
C GLU A 554 18.58 13.51 6.53
N THR A 555 19.69 13.81 5.89
CA THR A 555 20.63 14.84 6.35
C THR A 555 20.94 15.79 5.19
N ALA A 556 21.13 17.05 5.50
CA ALA A 556 21.46 18.05 4.50
C ALA A 556 22.72 18.85 4.88
N GLY A 557 23.44 19.32 3.86
CA GLY A 557 24.55 20.25 4.00
C GLY A 557 25.87 19.67 4.52
N ASN A 558 25.91 18.41 4.96
CA ASN A 558 27.11 17.85 5.58
C ASN A 558 28.32 17.79 4.64
N LEU A 559 28.09 17.37 3.40
CA LEU A 559 29.14 17.32 2.37
C LEU A 559 29.65 18.72 2.05
N LEU A 560 28.76 19.69 1.87
CA LEU A 560 29.13 21.09 1.61
C LEU A 560 29.88 21.68 2.80
N TYR A 561 29.47 21.39 4.04
CA TYR A 561 30.15 21.85 5.24
C TYR A 561 31.56 21.27 5.35
N ALA A 562 31.73 19.98 5.09
CA ALA A 562 33.04 19.34 5.08
C ALA A 562 33.96 19.96 4.02
N LEU A 563 33.45 20.17 2.80
CA LEU A 563 34.20 20.82 1.71
C LEU A 563 34.58 22.26 2.08
N SER A 564 33.62 23.07 2.59
CA SER A 564 33.89 24.45 3.01
C SER A 564 34.93 24.55 4.11
N SER A 565 34.89 23.59 5.06
CA SER A 565 35.86 23.52 6.17
C SER A 565 37.27 23.12 5.68
N ILE A 566 37.37 22.12 4.79
CA ILE A 566 38.65 21.62 4.25
C ILE A 566 39.31 22.70 3.35
N THR A 567 38.52 23.43 2.58
CA THR A 567 39.02 24.49 1.67
C THR A 567 39.35 25.80 2.41
N GLY A 568 39.13 25.86 3.72
CA GLY A 568 39.40 27.06 4.51
C GLY A 568 38.51 28.25 4.16
N GLN A 569 37.30 28.03 3.66
CA GLN A 569 36.36 29.08 3.28
C GLN A 569 36.04 29.94 4.51
N LYS A 570 36.01 31.26 4.34
CA LYS A 570 35.62 32.18 5.42
C LYS A 570 34.10 32.16 5.62
N ARG A 571 33.65 32.22 6.86
CA ARG A 571 32.22 32.38 7.19
C ARG A 571 31.81 33.83 6.99
N HIS A 572 30.63 34.02 6.41
CA HIS A 572 29.96 35.31 6.29
C HIS A 572 28.65 35.22 7.10
N ASP A 573 28.43 36.15 8.01
CA ASP A 573 27.27 36.17 8.92
C ASP A 573 27.10 34.84 9.69
N ASP A 574 28.18 34.31 10.23
CA ASP A 574 28.27 33.01 10.95
C ASP A 574 27.97 31.77 10.09
N ALA A 575 27.78 31.88 8.78
CA ALA A 575 27.48 30.77 7.90
C ALA A 575 28.45 30.66 6.71
N TYR A 576 28.64 29.45 6.20
CA TYR A 576 29.30 29.21 4.93
C TYR A 576 28.29 29.44 3.79
N LYS A 577 28.73 29.99 2.67
CA LYS A 577 27.92 30.26 1.48
C LYS A 577 28.51 29.60 0.24
N VAL A 578 27.68 29.04 -0.61
CA VAL A 578 28.05 28.52 -1.93
C VAL A 578 27.30 29.36 -2.96
N PHE A 579 27.98 29.92 -3.98
CA PHE A 579 27.42 30.88 -4.94
C PHE A 579 26.72 32.06 -4.26
N ASN A 580 27.28 32.56 -3.18
CA ASN A 580 26.74 33.64 -2.34
C ASN A 580 25.40 33.29 -1.64
N THR A 581 24.99 32.03 -1.64
CA THR A 581 23.77 31.52 -1.02
C THR A 581 24.10 30.64 0.17
N GLN A 582 23.44 30.82 1.31
CA GLN A 582 23.57 29.96 2.46
C GLN A 582 22.98 28.59 2.16
N TYR A 583 23.67 27.51 2.51
CA TYR A 583 23.13 26.17 2.43
C TYR A 583 22.60 25.68 3.77
N ALA A 584 21.49 24.94 3.69
CA ALA A 584 20.85 24.37 4.87
C ALA A 584 21.63 23.17 5.41
N GLN A 585 21.78 23.11 6.76
CA GLN A 585 22.38 21.95 7.44
C GLN A 585 21.46 21.46 8.56
N TYR A 586 20.90 20.26 8.39
CA TYR A 586 19.97 19.65 9.33
C TYR A 586 19.99 18.12 9.22
N ALA A 587 19.41 17.46 10.23
CA ALA A 587 19.02 16.06 10.19
C ALA A 587 17.52 15.95 10.44
N LYS A 588 16.83 15.06 9.71
CA LYS A 588 15.39 14.84 9.84
C LYS A 588 15.07 13.36 9.83
N PHE A 589 14.19 12.96 10.73
CA PHE A 589 13.65 11.60 10.82
C PHE A 589 12.14 11.66 10.78
N GLU A 590 11.53 10.76 10.01
CA GLU A 590 10.09 10.56 9.94
C GLU A 590 9.74 9.09 10.04
N PHE A 591 8.67 8.81 10.75
CA PHE A 591 8.14 7.47 10.94
C PHE A 591 6.63 7.51 10.90
N ASP A 592 6.00 6.68 10.06
CA ASP A 592 4.56 6.52 9.96
C ASP A 592 4.21 5.03 9.95
N TYR A 593 3.32 4.62 10.83
CA TYR A 593 2.82 3.25 10.92
C TYR A 593 1.30 3.24 10.87
N ALA A 594 0.74 2.51 9.94
CA ALA A 594 -0.68 2.28 9.81
C ALA A 594 -1.00 0.80 9.99
N TRP A 595 -2.03 0.49 10.75
CA TRP A 595 -2.51 -0.85 10.99
C TRP A 595 -4.02 -0.92 10.84
N VAL A 596 -4.51 -1.88 10.05
CA VAL A 596 -5.94 -2.11 9.79
C VAL A 596 -6.29 -3.52 10.22
N TYR A 597 -7.30 -3.63 11.05
CA TYR A 597 -7.91 -4.90 11.45
C TYR A 597 -9.30 -5.01 10.82
N ASN A 598 -9.46 -5.96 9.92
CA ASN A 598 -10.73 -6.26 9.28
C ASN A 598 -11.49 -7.28 10.12
N PHE A 599 -12.58 -6.87 10.77
CA PHE A 599 -13.48 -7.79 11.48
C PHE A 599 -14.17 -8.75 10.50
N ASN A 600 -14.56 -8.22 9.35
CA ASN A 600 -15.13 -8.94 8.21
C ASN A 600 -14.90 -8.14 6.93
N THR A 601 -15.47 -8.55 5.81
CA THR A 601 -15.33 -7.88 4.49
C THR A 601 -15.96 -6.48 4.45
N ARG A 602 -16.67 -6.05 5.49
CA ARG A 602 -17.44 -4.80 5.51
C ARG A 602 -17.08 -3.86 6.67
N ASN A 603 -16.52 -4.38 7.76
CA ASN A 603 -16.17 -3.59 8.94
C ASN A 603 -14.71 -3.73 9.28
N SER A 604 -14.07 -2.60 9.54
CA SER A 604 -12.66 -2.56 9.94
C SER A 604 -12.38 -1.44 10.93
N ILE A 605 -11.31 -1.58 11.68
CA ILE A 605 -10.72 -0.51 12.49
C ILE A 605 -9.31 -0.25 11.94
N ALA A 606 -8.98 1.02 11.76
CA ALA A 606 -7.68 1.46 11.31
C ALA A 606 -7.03 2.32 12.39
N LEU A 607 -5.76 2.08 12.67
CA LEU A 607 -4.93 2.83 13.58
C LEU A 607 -3.79 3.45 12.80
N HIS A 608 -3.42 4.66 13.11
CA HIS A 608 -2.28 5.34 12.54
C HIS A 608 -1.48 6.03 13.64
N GLY A 609 -0.15 5.95 13.55
CA GLY A 609 0.78 6.69 14.38
C GLY A 609 1.89 7.25 13.53
N GLY A 610 2.07 8.56 13.56
CA GLY A 610 3.11 9.31 12.87
C GLY A 610 3.96 10.10 13.84
N PHE A 611 5.28 10.06 13.66
CA PHE A 611 6.25 10.83 14.41
C PHE A 611 7.30 11.41 13.47
N GLY A 612 7.67 12.66 13.68
CA GLY A 612 8.74 13.30 12.95
C GLY A 612 9.56 14.23 13.84
N ILE A 613 10.85 14.29 13.60
CA ILE A 613 11.77 15.23 14.25
C ILE A 613 12.79 15.72 13.24
N GLY A 614 13.03 17.02 13.22
CA GLY A 614 14.09 17.65 12.44
C GLY A 614 14.92 18.56 13.31
N VAL A 615 16.23 18.45 13.23
CA VAL A 615 17.20 19.19 14.07
C VAL A 615 18.13 19.97 13.15
N PRO A 616 18.10 21.32 13.19
CA PRO A 616 19.09 22.15 12.52
C PRO A 616 20.40 22.14 13.32
N TYR A 617 21.52 22.22 12.63
CA TYR A 617 22.85 22.33 13.27
C TYR A 617 23.89 22.97 12.33
N GLY A 618 25.07 23.24 12.84
CA GLY A 618 26.23 23.71 12.07
C GLY A 618 25.97 25.02 11.32
N ASN A 619 25.68 24.93 10.02
CA ASN A 619 25.46 26.08 9.15
C ASN A 619 24.04 26.67 9.24
N SER A 620 23.11 26.02 9.93
CA SER A 620 21.71 26.44 10.02
C SER A 620 21.27 26.62 11.47
N LYS A 621 20.60 27.72 11.77
CA LYS A 621 19.94 27.99 13.04
C LYS A 621 18.51 27.44 13.09
N MET A 622 17.91 27.17 11.93
CA MET A 622 16.57 26.60 11.78
C MET A 622 16.49 25.76 10.52
N ILE A 623 15.47 24.90 10.46
CA ILE A 623 15.18 24.06 9.30
C ILE A 623 14.50 24.93 8.23
N PRO A 624 14.84 24.77 6.92
CA PRO A 624 14.12 25.43 5.85
C PRO A 624 12.61 25.19 5.91
N PHE A 625 11.82 26.17 5.57
CA PHE A 625 10.36 26.13 5.64
C PHE A 625 9.76 24.92 4.93
N GLU A 626 10.31 24.52 3.79
CA GLU A 626 9.87 23.36 2.99
C GLU A 626 10.09 22.03 3.70
N LYS A 627 10.93 22.00 4.73
CA LYS A 627 11.31 20.78 5.47
C LYS A 627 10.69 20.72 6.86
N ARG A 628 10.03 21.79 7.31
CA ARG A 628 9.32 21.82 8.60
C ARG A 628 8.04 21.01 8.55
N PHE A 629 7.58 20.59 9.71
CA PHE A 629 6.32 19.87 9.86
C PHE A 629 5.14 20.82 10.03
N TYR A 630 3.99 20.36 9.56
CA TYR A 630 2.70 21.01 9.68
C TYR A 630 1.68 20.04 10.27
N ALA A 631 0.63 20.54 10.93
CA ALA A 631 -0.45 19.74 11.45
C ALA A 631 -1.82 20.32 11.06
N GLY A 632 -2.84 19.44 11.09
CA GLY A 632 -4.20 19.69 10.60
C GLY A 632 -4.39 19.27 9.15
N GLY A 633 -5.63 19.26 8.71
CA GLY A 633 -6.03 18.82 7.37
C GLY A 633 -6.59 17.41 7.34
N ALA A 634 -6.96 16.98 6.14
CA ALA A 634 -7.67 15.71 5.90
C ALA A 634 -6.89 14.44 6.28
N ASN A 635 -5.56 14.50 6.34
CA ASN A 635 -4.67 13.36 6.60
C ASN A 635 -3.90 13.46 7.93
N SER A 636 -4.26 14.41 8.78
CA SER A 636 -3.70 14.63 10.12
C SER A 636 -4.84 14.81 11.12
N VAL A 637 -4.80 15.81 12.00
CA VAL A 637 -5.85 16.08 12.98
C VAL A 637 -7.02 16.83 12.31
N ARG A 638 -8.07 16.11 11.92
CA ARG A 638 -9.18 16.59 11.06
C ARG A 638 -10.12 17.63 11.72
N GLY A 639 -9.90 17.99 12.97
CA GLY A 639 -10.56 19.13 13.61
C GLY A 639 -10.05 20.49 13.16
N TRP A 640 -8.93 20.55 12.43
CA TRP A 640 -8.26 21.74 11.95
C TRP A 640 -8.09 21.73 10.43
N GLY A 641 -8.12 22.90 9.82
CA GLY A 641 -7.72 23.08 8.43
C GLY A 641 -6.24 22.75 8.24
N VAL A 642 -5.81 22.65 6.99
CA VAL A 642 -4.40 22.40 6.67
C VAL A 642 -3.55 23.54 7.22
N ARG A 643 -2.47 23.21 7.93
CA ARG A 643 -1.55 24.20 8.54
C ARG A 643 -2.21 25.19 9.49
N THR A 644 -3.23 24.76 10.24
CA THR A 644 -3.92 25.65 11.20
C THR A 644 -3.85 25.11 12.63
N LEU A 645 -2.99 24.12 12.90
CA LEU A 645 -2.77 23.57 14.24
C LEU A 645 -1.31 23.76 14.66
N GLY A 646 -1.13 24.26 15.88
CA GLY A 646 0.17 24.40 16.54
C GLY A 646 1.02 25.58 16.04
N PRO A 647 2.31 25.63 16.42
CA PRO A 647 3.01 24.68 17.29
C PRO A 647 2.61 24.81 18.77
N GLY A 648 2.57 23.67 19.45
CA GLY A 648 2.26 23.60 20.88
C GLY A 648 0.94 24.28 21.23
N ALA A 649 1.00 25.26 22.13
CA ALA A 649 -0.13 26.09 22.55
C ALA A 649 -0.18 27.46 21.83
N TYR A 650 0.55 27.64 20.72
CA TYR A 650 0.55 28.88 19.96
C TYR A 650 -0.85 29.20 19.43
N ASP A 651 -1.35 30.39 19.72
CA ASP A 651 -2.68 30.88 19.28
C ASP A 651 -2.53 31.82 18.08
N ALA A 652 -2.73 31.29 16.90
CA ALA A 652 -2.74 32.06 15.66
C ALA A 652 -4.08 32.83 15.52
N ARG A 653 -4.04 34.14 15.62
CA ARG A 653 -5.22 35.00 15.56
C ARG A 653 -5.27 35.89 14.30
N ASN A 654 -5.54 35.26 13.15
CA ASN A 654 -5.98 35.97 11.93
C ASN A 654 -5.01 36.92 11.26
N SER A 655 -3.69 36.79 11.40
CA SER A 655 -2.75 37.53 10.59
C SER A 655 -2.22 36.67 9.43
N VAL A 656 -1.83 37.33 8.33
CA VAL A 656 -1.16 36.67 7.19
C VAL A 656 0.12 35.95 7.64
N THR A 657 0.79 36.49 8.67
CA THR A 657 2.02 35.93 9.24
C THR A 657 1.77 34.71 10.11
N ASP A 658 0.59 34.52 10.68
CA ASP A 658 0.26 33.39 11.55
C ASP A 658 0.29 32.06 10.78
N PHE A 659 -0.17 32.05 9.54
CA PHE A 659 -0.12 30.88 8.69
C PHE A 659 1.32 30.36 8.48
N ILE A 660 2.29 31.25 8.33
CA ILE A 660 3.70 30.89 8.16
C ILE A 660 4.32 30.42 9.47
N ASN A 661 3.85 30.98 10.60
CA ASN A 661 4.32 30.59 11.94
C ASN A 661 3.75 29.22 12.39
N GLN A 662 2.71 28.70 11.75
CA GLN A 662 2.13 27.40 12.08
C GLN A 662 2.92 26.22 11.50
N CYS A 663 4.20 26.16 11.81
CA CYS A 663 5.12 25.08 11.46
C CYS A 663 5.99 24.69 12.65
N GLY A 664 6.50 23.46 12.66
CA GLY A 664 7.29 22.92 13.76
C GLY A 664 8.45 22.05 13.30
N ASP A 665 9.30 21.69 14.26
CA ASP A 665 10.45 20.83 14.07
C ASP A 665 10.18 19.40 14.56
N ILE A 666 9.12 19.21 15.36
CA ILE A 666 8.64 17.92 15.87
C ILE A 666 7.17 17.77 15.48
N ARG A 667 6.76 16.58 15.08
CA ARG A 667 5.36 16.22 14.74
C ARG A 667 4.97 14.95 15.47
N LEU A 668 3.75 14.91 15.98
CA LEU A 668 3.08 13.71 16.48
C LEU A 668 1.66 13.69 15.91
N ASP A 669 1.28 12.59 15.25
CA ASP A 669 -0.06 12.33 14.73
C ASP A 669 -0.52 10.94 15.18
N LEU A 670 -1.72 10.85 15.74
CA LEU A 670 -2.35 9.60 16.16
C LEU A 670 -3.79 9.61 15.64
N SER A 671 -4.23 8.52 15.04
CA SER A 671 -5.60 8.40 14.55
C SER A 671 -6.16 7.01 14.79
N VAL A 672 -7.44 6.97 15.18
CA VAL A 672 -8.23 5.75 15.26
C VAL A 672 -9.48 5.96 14.42
N GLU A 673 -9.75 5.04 13.49
CA GLU A 673 -10.86 5.17 12.57
C GLU A 673 -11.59 3.83 12.41
N TYR A 674 -12.88 3.81 12.75
CA TYR A 674 -13.77 2.71 12.41
C TYR A 674 -14.38 2.96 11.02
N ARG A 675 -14.34 1.97 10.16
CA ARG A 675 -14.84 1.98 8.77
C ARG A 675 -15.92 0.93 8.60
N ALA A 676 -17.03 1.30 7.97
CA ALA A 676 -18.13 0.39 7.68
C ALA A 676 -18.68 0.62 6.27
N LYS A 677 -18.69 -0.42 5.43
CA LYS A 677 -19.38 -0.38 4.13
C LYS A 677 -20.88 -0.35 4.37
N LEU A 678 -21.54 0.73 3.96
CA LEU A 678 -22.95 0.96 4.22
C LEU A 678 -23.80 0.33 3.11
N PHE A 679 -23.73 0.87 1.91
CA PHE A 679 -24.44 0.35 0.74
C PHE A 679 -23.79 0.89 -0.53
N TRP A 680 -23.96 0.17 -1.63
CA TRP A 680 -23.40 0.50 -2.93
C TRP A 680 -21.89 0.79 -2.81
N VAL A 681 -21.45 1.97 -3.22
CA VAL A 681 -20.06 2.46 -3.10
C VAL A 681 -19.82 3.28 -1.84
N ILE A 682 -20.82 3.41 -0.95
CA ILE A 682 -20.75 4.27 0.22
C ILE A 682 -20.20 3.52 1.42
N GLU A 683 -19.15 4.08 2.01
CA GLU A 683 -18.57 3.67 3.27
C GLU A 683 -18.71 4.80 4.30
N GLY A 684 -19.16 4.50 5.49
CA GLY A 684 -19.15 5.40 6.64
C GLY A 684 -17.90 5.22 7.49
N ALA A 685 -17.44 6.31 8.10
CA ALA A 685 -16.37 6.25 9.08
C ALA A 685 -16.68 7.12 10.30
N LEU A 686 -16.18 6.65 11.45
CA LEU A 686 -16.09 7.41 12.68
C LEU A 686 -14.63 7.46 13.10
N PHE A 687 -14.17 8.63 13.51
CA PHE A 687 -12.76 8.79 13.83
C PHE A 687 -12.50 9.66 15.06
N VAL A 688 -11.35 9.40 15.65
CA VAL A 688 -10.73 10.24 16.68
C VAL A 688 -9.27 10.44 16.27
N ASP A 689 -8.87 11.71 16.19
CA ASP A 689 -7.52 12.11 15.86
C ASP A 689 -6.92 12.87 17.03
N ALA A 690 -5.61 12.71 17.26
CA ALA A 690 -4.86 13.44 18.26
C ALA A 690 -3.46 13.74 17.74
N GLY A 691 -2.93 14.92 18.03
CA GLY A 691 -1.58 15.27 17.58
C GLY A 691 -1.28 16.74 17.75
N ASN A 692 -0.06 17.11 17.42
CA ASN A 692 0.40 18.50 17.34
C ASN A 692 1.78 18.54 16.68
N ILE A 693 2.27 19.75 16.45
CA ILE A 693 3.66 20.03 16.12
C ILE A 693 4.28 20.90 17.21
N TRP A 694 5.60 20.89 17.33
CA TRP A 694 6.35 21.71 18.27
C TRP A 694 7.65 22.19 17.64
N THR A 695 8.21 23.27 18.19
CA THR A 695 9.55 23.74 17.87
C THR A 695 10.57 23.18 18.86
N ILE A 696 11.82 22.98 18.42
CA ILE A 696 12.94 22.61 19.30
C ILE A 696 13.46 23.84 20.03
N HIS A 697 13.49 24.98 19.35
CA HIS A 697 13.95 26.25 19.91
C HIS A 697 12.78 27.14 20.29
N ASN A 698 12.99 28.01 21.27
CA ASN A 698 12.02 29.03 21.63
C ASN A 698 12.11 30.20 20.63
N TYR A 699 11.04 30.42 19.89
CA TYR A 699 10.93 31.57 18.97
C TYR A 699 9.94 32.57 19.55
N GLU A 700 10.35 33.85 19.60
CA GLU A 700 9.50 34.93 20.11
C GLU A 700 8.16 35.06 19.39
N ASN A 701 8.14 34.70 18.10
CA ASN A 701 6.93 34.73 17.26
C ASN A 701 6.03 33.49 17.40
N GLN A 702 6.44 32.51 18.19
CA GLN A 702 5.70 31.27 18.45
C GLN A 702 5.63 30.97 19.96
N PRO A 703 5.08 31.89 20.79
CA PRO A 703 5.03 31.70 22.24
C PRO A 703 4.22 30.45 22.59
N GLY A 704 4.76 29.58 23.46
CA GLY A 704 4.17 28.30 23.82
C GLY A 704 4.34 27.20 22.79
N GLY A 705 5.12 27.43 21.70
CA GLY A 705 5.37 26.46 20.65
C GLY A 705 6.49 25.47 20.95
N MET A 706 7.36 25.74 21.92
CA MET A 706 8.52 24.90 22.25
C MET A 706 8.11 23.59 22.90
N PHE A 707 8.77 22.50 22.51
CA PHE A 707 8.57 21.18 23.08
C PHE A 707 9.20 21.05 24.47
N HIS A 708 8.42 20.54 25.43
CA HIS A 708 8.90 20.21 26.76
C HIS A 708 8.36 18.84 27.18
N PHE A 709 9.24 17.90 27.55
CA PHE A 709 8.86 16.54 27.93
C PHE A 709 7.85 16.46 29.08
N ASN A 710 7.88 17.40 30.00
CA ASN A 710 6.98 17.43 31.17
C ASN A 710 5.60 18.05 30.88
N THR A 711 5.39 18.70 29.73
CA THR A 711 4.14 19.42 29.41
C THR A 711 3.56 19.14 28.04
N PHE A 712 4.29 18.52 27.10
CA PHE A 712 3.83 18.31 25.71
C PHE A 712 2.47 17.60 25.64
N TYR A 713 2.19 16.65 26.55
CA TYR A 713 0.93 15.90 26.58
C TYR A 713 -0.30 16.80 26.84
N LYS A 714 -0.11 17.94 27.53
CA LYS A 714 -1.16 18.96 27.73
C LYS A 714 -1.43 19.79 26.48
N GLN A 715 -0.50 19.76 25.54
CA GLN A 715 -0.57 20.47 24.27
C GLN A 715 -1.02 19.59 23.09
N ILE A 716 -1.36 18.32 23.36
CA ILE A 716 -1.92 17.44 22.32
C ILE A 716 -3.33 17.91 21.99
N ALA A 717 -3.51 18.34 20.74
CA ALA A 717 -4.83 18.65 20.20
C ALA A 717 -5.60 17.36 19.92
N ALA A 718 -6.91 17.37 20.13
CA ALA A 718 -7.76 16.21 19.84
C ALA A 718 -8.99 16.62 19.02
N ALA A 719 -9.39 15.76 18.10
CA ALA A 719 -10.58 15.89 17.29
C ALA A 719 -11.36 14.58 17.21
N TYR A 720 -12.64 14.68 16.97
CA TYR A 720 -13.51 13.54 16.65
C TYR A 720 -14.39 13.91 15.46
N GLY A 721 -14.91 12.90 14.79
CA GLY A 721 -15.74 13.20 13.64
C GLY A 721 -16.32 11.97 12.94
N ALA A 722 -17.04 12.29 11.87
CA ALA A 722 -17.62 11.29 10.99
C ALA A 722 -17.30 11.62 9.53
N GLY A 723 -17.18 10.61 8.71
CA GLY A 723 -16.90 10.77 7.29
C GLY A 723 -17.73 9.84 6.42
N ILE A 724 -17.94 10.29 5.19
CA ILE A 724 -18.55 9.49 4.12
C ILE A 724 -17.51 9.32 3.03
N ARG A 725 -17.40 8.11 2.55
CA ARG A 725 -16.49 7.70 1.49
C ARG A 725 -17.27 7.11 0.33
N PHE A 726 -16.83 7.40 -0.89
CA PHE A 726 -17.36 6.84 -2.12
C PHE A 726 -16.24 6.01 -2.77
N ASP A 727 -16.31 4.70 -2.61
CA ASP A 727 -15.33 3.75 -3.14
C ASP A 727 -15.76 3.29 -4.54
N PHE A 728 -15.16 3.88 -5.56
CA PHE A 728 -15.38 3.55 -6.98
C PHE A 728 -14.42 2.45 -7.48
N THR A 729 -13.73 1.74 -6.59
CA THR A 729 -12.74 0.69 -6.91
C THR A 729 -11.40 1.24 -7.43
N TYR A 730 -11.44 2.23 -8.33
CA TYR A 730 -10.24 2.87 -8.90
C TYR A 730 -9.78 4.09 -8.11
N PHE A 731 -10.70 4.79 -7.49
CA PHE A 731 -10.45 5.93 -6.62
C PHE A 731 -11.52 6.01 -5.53
N LEU A 732 -11.16 6.63 -4.43
CA LEU A 732 -12.02 6.82 -3.29
C LEU A 732 -12.15 8.33 -3.03
N LEU A 733 -13.38 8.85 -3.07
CA LEU A 733 -13.67 10.21 -2.63
C LEU A 733 -14.07 10.20 -1.16
N ARG A 734 -13.63 11.19 -0.42
CA ARG A 734 -13.84 11.28 1.02
C ARG A 734 -14.33 12.66 1.42
N LEU A 735 -15.38 12.70 2.23
CA LEU A 735 -15.90 13.87 2.92
C LEU A 735 -15.85 13.60 4.42
N ASP A 736 -15.01 14.31 5.15
CA ASP A 736 -14.86 14.19 6.59
C ASP A 736 -15.31 15.47 7.29
N LEU A 737 -16.21 15.34 8.30
CA LEU A 737 -16.59 16.39 9.20
C LEU A 737 -15.87 16.17 10.53
N GLY A 738 -14.89 17.01 10.82
CA GLY A 738 -14.15 16.99 12.08
C GLY A 738 -14.65 18.05 13.06
N MET A 739 -14.67 17.68 14.34
CA MET A 739 -14.99 18.55 15.46
C MET A 739 -13.82 18.60 16.43
N LYS A 740 -13.45 19.77 16.92
CA LYS A 740 -12.39 19.91 17.92
C LYS A 740 -12.87 19.37 19.27
N ALA A 741 -12.12 18.46 19.87
CA ALA A 741 -12.35 17.95 21.23
C ALA A 741 -11.51 18.71 22.27
N HIS A 742 -10.21 18.88 21.97
CA HIS A 742 -9.26 19.61 22.79
C HIS A 742 -8.42 20.54 21.92
N ASN A 743 -8.36 21.82 22.25
CA ASN A 743 -7.58 22.84 21.55
C ASN A 743 -6.60 23.51 22.51
N PRO A 744 -5.30 23.14 22.49
CA PRO A 744 -4.32 23.64 23.47
C PRO A 744 -4.04 25.15 23.37
N ALA A 745 -4.36 25.77 22.24
CA ALA A 745 -4.15 27.21 22.04
C ALA A 745 -5.18 28.10 22.79
N ARG A 746 -6.22 27.52 23.43
CA ARG A 746 -7.37 28.27 23.95
C ARG A 746 -7.44 28.38 25.48
N GLY A 747 -6.42 27.97 26.22
CA GLY A 747 -6.36 28.15 27.65
C GLY A 747 -7.63 27.66 28.39
N GLN A 748 -8.43 28.58 28.92
CA GLN A 748 -9.65 28.24 29.68
C GLN A 748 -10.75 27.59 28.79
N GLU A 749 -10.80 27.86 27.49
CA GLU A 749 -11.71 27.23 26.53
C GLU A 749 -11.07 26.04 25.80
N ALA A 750 -10.08 25.38 26.41
CA ALA A 750 -9.32 24.31 25.75
C ALA A 750 -10.15 23.05 25.40
N TRP A 751 -11.34 22.88 26.01
CA TRP A 751 -12.18 21.71 25.81
C TRP A 751 -13.51 22.01 25.10
N PRO A 752 -13.49 22.29 23.77
CA PRO A 752 -14.72 22.48 22.99
C PRO A 752 -15.68 21.29 23.04
N LEU A 753 -15.21 20.10 23.33
CA LEU A 753 -16.04 18.91 23.51
C LEU A 753 -17.15 19.12 24.55
N LEU A 754 -16.88 19.86 25.62
CA LEU A 754 -17.84 20.14 26.69
C LEU A 754 -18.88 21.19 26.32
N HIS A 755 -18.48 22.14 25.46
CA HIS A 755 -19.31 23.27 25.00
C HIS A 755 -19.06 23.56 23.50
N PRO A 756 -19.49 22.66 22.59
CA PRO A 756 -19.18 22.77 21.18
C PRO A 756 -19.88 23.96 20.53
N ARG A 757 -19.14 24.79 19.82
CA ARG A 757 -19.65 25.89 19.01
C ARG A 757 -19.55 25.52 17.54
N TRP A 758 -20.69 25.11 16.95
CA TRP A 758 -20.74 24.59 15.58
C TRP A 758 -20.07 25.47 14.52
N GLY A 759 -20.17 26.78 14.65
CA GLY A 759 -19.55 27.73 13.69
C GLY A 759 -18.04 27.79 13.75
N ARG A 760 -17.44 27.52 14.93
CA ARG A 760 -16.02 27.71 15.25
C ARG A 760 -15.22 26.39 15.27
N ASP A 761 -15.85 25.34 15.77
CA ASP A 761 -15.12 24.15 16.17
C ASP A 761 -15.24 23.01 15.14
N LYS A 762 -16.00 23.19 14.06
CA LYS A 762 -16.11 22.24 12.94
C LYS A 762 -15.14 22.54 11.82
N THR A 763 -14.70 21.51 11.13
CA THR A 763 -13.94 21.59 9.87
C THR A 763 -14.47 20.53 8.92
N LEU A 764 -14.66 20.90 7.66
CA LEU A 764 -15.08 19.99 6.59
C LEU A 764 -13.90 19.77 5.65
N HIS A 765 -13.57 18.52 5.41
CA HIS A 765 -12.51 18.13 4.50
C HIS A 765 -13.07 17.35 3.32
N PHE A 766 -12.64 17.71 2.12
CA PHE A 766 -12.79 16.93 0.92
C PHE A 766 -11.42 16.38 0.52
N SER A 767 -11.32 15.08 0.23
CA SER A 767 -10.03 14.46 -0.12
C SER A 767 -10.22 13.22 -0.99
N ILE A 768 -9.14 12.75 -1.60
CA ILE A 768 -9.08 11.54 -2.42
C ILE A 768 -8.21 10.51 -1.70
N GLY A 769 -8.68 9.27 -1.61
CA GLY A 769 -8.00 8.18 -0.91
C GLY A 769 -8.30 8.11 0.60
N TYR A 770 -7.78 7.04 1.23
CA TYR A 770 -7.84 6.91 2.69
C TYR A 770 -6.84 7.88 3.36
N PRO A 771 -7.08 8.30 4.63
CA PRO A 771 -6.20 9.24 5.32
C PRO A 771 -4.81 8.64 5.62
N PHE A 772 -4.71 7.32 5.73
CA PHE A 772 -3.48 6.57 6.01
C PHE A 772 -3.58 5.11 5.58
#